data_4874130e6c719256d1656a3783dbf796
#
_entry.id   4874130e6c719256d1656a3783dbf796
#
_cell.length_a   1.000
_cell.length_b   1.000
_cell.length_c   1.000
_cell.angle_alpha   90.00
_cell.angle_beta   90.00
_cell.angle_gamma   90.00
#
_symmetry.space_group_name_H-M   'P 1'
#
loop_
_entity.id
_entity.type
_entity.pdbx_description
1 polymer ?
#
loop_
_entity_poly.entity_id
_entity_poly.type
_entity_poly.pdbx_seq_one_letter_code
_entity_poly.pdbx_strand_id
1 'polypeptide(L)'
;MTTTTAVSRIPVAHVLACAAVFLGLAAGAYGAASAPVVEKAKLDRLEIDVVRAEDVSALKKLQRAYGYYADRGLWEDLADLFADDAVANYPSGGFDGNASIRAMFVQNLGQGKPGLAEGRIYNHTILQPVIDLAPDGATATGRWRVLGMLGRLGASASWADSLYRFDYVKKDGHWKIKTLIAYAGSGGGYDQGWTPPKPRPPGYVDTSPVRFSLAHPADRPWTDPCEEDTSVCVVPFPYPNRGGIKVSVDASAVIGKPSSTVDASRAANLVQRAQRLDDEQSVLNLQRAYGYYVDRGLWKDAAGLFSKDGSLEVGQAGVYVGRDHIRRSLALTGPEGLRAGQVNDHLQVEPIVDVSPDGRAAQGRIFELAFVGGGGQPGRLVQNVEENEYVRVGGEWMIQSVHVYTILATDAEQGWGKSALPAPAASKELPPDRPPSIAYEAYPKVYTPELHFNNISTGKPTQYPAGAPLMPRPATSSPSPTRLEDAKTRDAQLAAAERQVQRVADFNEIDNLQSAYGYYSEKSLWSDIAALFTDDGVLEIDGTHSNKGHNGVLTFLKASGPEGPQKGVLNSQLQLQPVIHVAADGRSAKIRSRLLQLTRDARGRPMWGAGIYENDLVKEGGTWKFRRLHLYRTWKVYYKSGWASPSPDEGQLLPTRVTPPFHYRHP
;
A
#
# COMPACT_ATOMS: atom_id res chain seq x y z
N MET A 1 58.62 60.32 21.23
CA MET A 1 58.00 61.43 21.93
C MET A 1 56.59 60.99 22.30
N THR A 2 56.44 60.78 23.56
CA THR A 2 55.31 60.36 24.34
C THR A 2 54.27 61.49 24.50
N THR A 3 52.98 61.18 24.38
CA THR A 3 51.96 61.90 25.08
C THR A 3 50.82 60.96 25.47
N THR A 4 50.75 60.78 26.76
CA THR A 4 49.73 60.05 27.52
C THR A 4 48.54 60.98 27.72
N THR A 5 47.33 60.56 27.50
CA THR A 5 46.12 61.24 27.95
C THR A 5 45.30 60.33 28.84
N ALA A 6 45.12 60.77 30.08
CA ALA A 6 44.38 60.05 31.12
C ALA A 6 42.85 60.21 30.89
N VAL A 7 42.11 59.12 31.05
CA VAL A 7 40.66 59.13 31.12
C VAL A 7 40.23 58.84 32.56
N SER A 8 39.49 59.77 33.12
CA SER A 8 38.95 59.75 34.48
C SER A 8 37.86 58.69 34.64
N ARG A 9 37.96 57.93 35.72
CA ARG A 9 36.92 56.99 36.17
C ARG A 9 35.78 57.74 36.89
N ILE A 10 34.56 57.58 36.44
CA ILE A 10 33.33 57.92 37.15
C ILE A 10 32.76 56.63 37.78
N PRO A 11 32.33 56.63 39.06
CA PRO A 11 31.92 55.41 39.73
C PRO A 11 30.51 54.99 39.34
N VAL A 12 30.37 53.74 38.90
CA VAL A 12 29.11 53.02 38.58
C VAL A 12 28.49 52.49 39.88
N ALA A 13 27.69 53.31 40.54
CA ALA A 13 27.01 52.90 41.77
C ALA A 13 25.52 53.32 41.89
N HIS A 14 24.90 53.97 40.89
CA HIS A 14 23.50 54.43 41.03
C HIS A 14 22.52 54.10 39.89
N VAL A 15 22.82 53.15 39.00
CA VAL A 15 21.93 52.79 37.88
C VAL A 15 21.29 51.45 38.08
N LEU A 16 21.65 50.65 39.09
CA LEU A 16 21.13 49.27 39.29
C LEU A 16 19.87 49.18 40.18
N ALA A 17 19.39 50.30 40.78
CA ALA A 17 18.21 50.21 41.63
C ALA A 17 16.87 50.48 40.94
N CYS A 18 16.82 51.00 39.71
CA CYS A 18 15.56 51.32 39.02
C CYS A 18 15.15 50.23 37.95
N ALA A 19 16.06 49.34 37.58
CA ALA A 19 15.74 48.29 36.62
C ALA A 19 15.09 47.03 37.24
N ALA A 20 15.22 46.85 38.57
CA ALA A 20 14.70 45.66 39.25
C ALA A 20 13.20 45.75 39.61
N VAL A 21 12.60 46.94 39.64
CA VAL A 21 11.17 47.12 39.98
C VAL A 21 10.24 46.99 38.78
N PHE A 22 10.74 47.20 37.55
CA PHE A 22 9.92 47.00 36.33
C PHE A 22 9.94 45.58 35.78
N LEU A 23 10.90 44.73 36.13
CA LEU A 23 10.94 43.30 35.73
C LEU A 23 10.11 42.38 36.63
N GLY A 24 9.79 42.81 37.86
CA GLY A 24 8.98 42.04 38.80
C GLY A 24 7.47 42.10 38.54
N LEU A 25 6.97 43.14 37.84
CA LEU A 25 5.55 43.32 37.54
C LEU A 25 5.14 42.77 36.16
N ALA A 26 6.08 42.49 35.25
CA ALA A 26 5.81 41.86 33.97
C ALA A 26 5.83 40.32 34.05
N ALA A 27 6.54 39.73 35.02
CA ALA A 27 6.58 38.28 35.21
C ALA A 27 5.36 37.71 35.95
N GLY A 28 4.64 38.53 36.72
CA GLY A 28 3.45 38.12 37.44
C GLY A 28 2.15 38.08 36.61
N ALA A 29 2.12 38.78 35.48
CA ALA A 29 0.92 38.83 34.63
C ALA A 29 0.93 37.81 33.48
N TYR A 30 2.07 37.18 33.17
CA TYR A 30 2.18 36.16 32.14
C TYR A 30 1.95 34.69 32.63
N GLY A 31 1.94 34.49 33.95
CA GLY A 31 1.90 33.12 34.53
C GLY A 31 0.52 32.56 34.83
N ALA A 32 -0.54 33.35 34.90
CA ALA A 32 -1.83 32.90 35.43
C ALA A 32 -2.95 32.71 34.39
N ALA A 33 -2.79 33.16 33.14
CA ALA A 33 -3.84 33.07 32.13
C ALA A 33 -3.56 32.05 30.99
N SER A 34 -2.45 31.34 31.02
CA SER A 34 -1.99 30.58 29.82
C SER A 34 -2.24 29.06 29.85
N ALA A 35 -2.36 28.40 30.98
CA ALA A 35 -2.43 26.93 31.04
C ALA A 35 -3.65 26.33 30.32
N PRO A 36 -4.89 26.81 30.47
CA PRO A 36 -6.04 26.21 29.75
C PRO A 36 -6.03 26.51 28.25
N VAL A 37 -5.51 27.66 27.84
CA VAL A 37 -5.41 28.07 26.43
C VAL A 37 -4.35 27.27 25.70
N VAL A 38 -3.19 27.02 26.32
CA VAL A 38 -2.10 26.20 25.77
C VAL A 38 -2.53 24.73 25.65
N GLU A 39 -3.21 24.20 26.64
CA GLU A 39 -3.71 22.84 26.61
C GLU A 39 -4.76 22.64 25.50
N LYS A 40 -5.67 23.61 25.35
CA LYS A 40 -6.66 23.59 24.27
C LYS A 40 -6.01 23.57 22.88
N ALA A 41 -5.03 24.45 22.65
CA ALA A 41 -4.33 24.53 21.37
C ALA A 41 -3.58 23.22 21.03
N LYS A 42 -3.01 22.56 22.03
CA LYS A 42 -2.39 21.22 21.85
C LYS A 42 -3.41 20.17 21.47
N LEU A 43 -4.55 20.11 22.15
CA LEU A 43 -5.62 19.17 21.83
C LEU A 43 -6.19 19.40 20.42
N ASP A 44 -6.40 20.66 20.04
CA ASP A 44 -6.89 21.01 18.71
C ASP A 44 -5.87 20.57 17.63
N ARG A 45 -4.58 20.79 17.87
CA ARG A 45 -3.53 20.33 16.98
C ARG A 45 -3.47 18.82 16.86
N LEU A 46 -3.49 18.10 17.99
CA LEU A 46 -3.50 16.65 17.99
C LEU A 46 -4.73 16.10 17.28
N GLU A 47 -5.91 16.70 17.45
CA GLU A 47 -7.13 16.27 16.77
C GLU A 47 -7.03 16.43 15.25
N ILE A 48 -6.47 17.56 14.77
CA ILE A 48 -6.20 17.76 13.35
C ILE A 48 -5.30 16.65 12.81
N ASP A 49 -4.20 16.38 13.49
CA ASP A 49 -3.22 15.40 13.05
C ASP A 49 -3.81 13.97 13.08
N VAL A 50 -4.62 13.61 14.10
CA VAL A 50 -5.35 12.34 14.20
C VAL A 50 -6.37 12.21 13.06
N VAL A 51 -7.23 13.21 12.84
CA VAL A 51 -8.26 13.16 11.79
C VAL A 51 -7.63 13.00 10.41
N ARG A 52 -6.56 13.74 10.12
CA ARG A 52 -5.86 13.63 8.84
C ARG A 52 -5.21 12.25 8.64
N ALA A 53 -4.65 11.66 9.68
CA ALA A 53 -4.09 10.32 9.61
C ALA A 53 -5.18 9.25 9.38
N GLU A 54 -6.32 9.38 10.04
CA GLU A 54 -7.49 8.52 9.82
C GLU A 54 -8.04 8.66 8.39
N ASP A 55 -8.08 9.88 7.85
CA ASP A 55 -8.52 10.15 6.49
C ASP A 55 -7.62 9.47 5.44
N VAL A 56 -6.30 9.53 5.61
CA VAL A 56 -5.38 8.82 4.72
C VAL A 56 -5.56 7.29 4.81
N SER A 57 -5.73 6.74 6.02
CA SER A 57 -6.02 5.32 6.21
C SER A 57 -7.35 4.93 5.54
N ALA A 58 -8.41 5.72 5.75
CA ALA A 58 -9.72 5.49 5.15
C ALA A 58 -9.69 5.53 3.61
N LEU A 59 -8.95 6.47 3.01
CA LEU A 59 -8.76 6.55 1.56
C LEU A 59 -8.02 5.33 1.00
N LYS A 60 -6.97 4.85 1.71
CA LYS A 60 -6.27 3.62 1.33
C LYS A 60 -7.20 2.39 1.41
N LYS A 61 -8.01 2.28 2.47
CA LYS A 61 -8.98 1.20 2.64
C LYS A 61 -10.08 1.25 1.57
N LEU A 62 -10.63 2.43 1.30
CA LEU A 62 -11.63 2.64 0.24
C LEU A 62 -11.13 2.15 -1.12
N GLN A 63 -9.91 2.52 -1.47
CA GLN A 63 -9.36 2.15 -2.77
C GLN A 63 -9.04 0.65 -2.87
N ARG A 64 -8.57 0.02 -1.79
CA ARG A 64 -8.36 -1.44 -1.74
C ARG A 64 -9.68 -2.20 -1.76
N ALA A 65 -10.71 -1.70 -1.08
CA ALA A 65 -12.06 -2.26 -1.16
C ALA A 65 -12.62 -2.21 -2.59
N TYR A 66 -12.31 -1.13 -3.36
CA TYR A 66 -12.63 -1.07 -4.79
C TYR A 66 -12.07 -2.29 -5.55
N GLY A 67 -10.79 -2.63 -5.35
CA GLY A 67 -10.16 -3.82 -5.93
C GLY A 67 -10.90 -5.10 -5.53
N TYR A 68 -11.08 -5.33 -4.23
CA TYR A 68 -11.76 -6.53 -3.72
C TYR A 68 -13.20 -6.68 -4.22
N TYR A 69 -13.97 -5.60 -4.30
CA TYR A 69 -15.34 -5.66 -4.81
C TYR A 69 -15.37 -5.95 -6.31
N ALA A 70 -14.49 -5.30 -7.10
CA ALA A 70 -14.36 -5.56 -8.53
C ALA A 70 -13.97 -7.01 -8.79
N ASP A 71 -12.97 -7.53 -8.07
CA ASP A 71 -12.40 -8.86 -8.25
C ASP A 71 -13.40 -10.00 -7.97
N ARG A 72 -14.38 -9.73 -7.14
CA ARG A 72 -15.40 -10.73 -6.75
C ARG A 72 -16.78 -10.44 -7.34
N GLY A 73 -16.92 -9.38 -8.16
CA GLY A 73 -18.19 -9.03 -8.79
C GLY A 73 -19.23 -8.52 -7.79
N LEU A 74 -18.81 -7.89 -6.71
CA LEU A 74 -19.68 -7.24 -5.73
C LEU A 74 -20.08 -5.85 -6.25
N TRP A 75 -20.83 -5.84 -7.36
CA TRP A 75 -21.04 -4.65 -8.19
C TRP A 75 -21.81 -3.53 -7.49
N GLU A 76 -22.76 -3.88 -6.63
CA GLU A 76 -23.52 -2.92 -5.83
C GLU A 76 -22.63 -2.23 -4.79
N ASP A 77 -21.84 -3.04 -4.05
CA ASP A 77 -20.86 -2.53 -3.08
C ASP A 77 -19.79 -1.67 -3.75
N LEU A 78 -19.37 -2.06 -4.96
CA LEU A 78 -18.41 -1.29 -5.77
C LEU A 78 -18.99 0.08 -6.15
N ALA A 79 -20.25 0.11 -6.61
CA ALA A 79 -20.91 1.36 -6.97
C ALA A 79 -21.16 2.28 -5.78
N ASP A 80 -21.42 1.72 -4.59
CA ASP A 80 -21.61 2.47 -3.35
C ASP A 80 -20.36 3.27 -2.92
N LEU A 81 -19.17 2.94 -3.44
CA LEU A 81 -17.95 3.71 -3.19
C LEU A 81 -17.94 5.07 -3.89
N PHE A 82 -18.81 5.29 -4.90
CA PHE A 82 -18.87 6.52 -5.68
C PHE A 82 -19.87 7.51 -5.07
N ALA A 83 -19.55 8.80 -5.19
CA ALA A 83 -20.49 9.88 -4.85
C ALA A 83 -21.66 9.94 -5.84
N ASP A 84 -22.79 10.52 -5.43
CA ASP A 84 -24.00 10.59 -6.27
C ASP A 84 -23.74 11.30 -7.62
N ASP A 85 -22.89 12.33 -7.58
CA ASP A 85 -22.48 13.15 -8.71
C ASP A 85 -21.05 12.79 -9.20
N ALA A 86 -20.66 11.53 -9.04
CA ALA A 86 -19.34 11.05 -9.47
C ALA A 86 -19.23 10.95 -10.99
N VAL A 87 -18.00 10.99 -11.49
CA VAL A 87 -17.65 10.80 -12.90
C VAL A 87 -16.61 9.70 -13.03
N ALA A 88 -16.88 8.73 -13.91
CA ALA A 88 -15.94 7.65 -14.18
C ALA A 88 -15.61 7.58 -15.68
N ASN A 89 -14.31 7.69 -15.99
CA ASN A 89 -13.78 7.61 -17.34
C ASN A 89 -12.98 6.32 -17.52
N TYR A 90 -13.50 5.42 -18.34
CA TYR A 90 -12.85 4.18 -18.73
C TYR A 90 -12.55 4.17 -20.23
N PRO A 91 -11.69 3.26 -20.72
CA PRO A 91 -11.49 3.11 -22.16
C PRO A 91 -12.78 2.83 -22.96
N SER A 92 -13.84 2.38 -22.29
CA SER A 92 -15.16 2.14 -22.89
C SER A 92 -16.06 3.38 -22.98
N GLY A 93 -15.65 4.51 -22.39
CA GLY A 93 -16.41 5.77 -22.38
C GLY A 93 -16.51 6.41 -20.99
N GLY A 94 -17.20 7.53 -20.92
CA GLY A 94 -17.48 8.26 -19.67
C GLY A 94 -18.87 7.96 -19.14
N PHE A 95 -18.97 7.80 -17.81
CA PHE A 95 -20.20 7.53 -17.06
C PHE A 95 -20.38 8.63 -16.02
N ASP A 96 -21.53 9.30 -16.04
CA ASP A 96 -21.80 10.48 -15.25
C ASP A 96 -22.92 10.22 -14.22
N GLY A 97 -22.58 10.40 -12.96
CA GLY A 97 -23.43 10.09 -11.81
C GLY A 97 -23.37 8.64 -11.35
N ASN A 98 -23.60 8.42 -10.04
CA ASN A 98 -23.57 7.07 -9.44
C ASN A 98 -24.54 6.10 -10.12
N ALA A 99 -25.72 6.55 -10.55
CA ALA A 99 -26.70 5.69 -11.21
C ALA A 99 -26.17 5.09 -12.52
N SER A 100 -25.50 5.89 -13.37
CA SER A 100 -24.88 5.42 -14.62
C SER A 100 -23.70 4.50 -14.34
N ILE A 101 -22.83 4.87 -13.40
CA ILE A 101 -21.69 4.05 -12.98
C ILE A 101 -22.15 2.69 -12.44
N ARG A 102 -23.19 2.67 -11.60
CA ARG A 102 -23.84 1.45 -11.08
C ARG A 102 -24.40 0.59 -12.20
N ALA A 103 -25.11 1.18 -13.13
CA ALA A 103 -25.66 0.48 -14.28
C ALA A 103 -24.54 -0.15 -15.13
N MET A 104 -23.43 0.56 -15.34
CA MET A 104 -22.27 0.02 -16.04
C MET A 104 -21.69 -1.20 -15.30
N PHE A 105 -21.49 -1.14 -13.99
CA PHE A 105 -20.98 -2.27 -13.22
C PHE A 105 -21.96 -3.46 -13.24
N VAL A 106 -23.21 -3.23 -12.91
CA VAL A 106 -24.20 -4.30 -12.77
C VAL A 106 -24.58 -4.89 -14.12
N GLN A 107 -24.85 -4.07 -15.14
CA GLN A 107 -25.39 -4.54 -16.42
C GLN A 107 -24.26 -4.96 -17.38
N ASN A 108 -23.18 -4.17 -17.51
CA ASN A 108 -22.14 -4.48 -18.47
C ASN A 108 -21.16 -5.52 -17.92
N LEU A 109 -20.63 -5.32 -16.70
CA LEU A 109 -19.67 -6.25 -16.12
C LEU A 109 -20.35 -7.46 -15.48
N GLY A 110 -21.41 -7.24 -14.72
CA GLY A 110 -22.17 -8.27 -14.01
C GLY A 110 -23.18 -9.00 -14.89
N GLN A 111 -23.55 -8.46 -16.06
CA GLN A 111 -24.61 -9.01 -16.92
C GLN A 111 -25.92 -9.21 -16.15
N GLY A 112 -26.25 -8.25 -15.27
CA GLY A 112 -27.44 -8.27 -14.40
C GLY A 112 -27.37 -9.26 -13.24
N LYS A 113 -26.19 -9.83 -12.93
CA LYS A 113 -26.00 -10.82 -11.85
C LYS A 113 -24.91 -10.37 -10.88
N PRO A 114 -25.08 -10.60 -9.58
CA PRO A 114 -24.01 -10.46 -8.60
C PRO A 114 -22.97 -11.59 -8.75
N GLY A 115 -21.72 -11.31 -8.40
CA GLY A 115 -20.63 -12.28 -8.51
C GLY A 115 -20.07 -12.41 -9.93
N LEU A 116 -19.03 -13.21 -10.04
CA LEU A 116 -18.44 -13.58 -11.33
C LEU A 116 -19.06 -14.86 -11.88
N ALA A 117 -19.11 -15.00 -13.20
CA ALA A 117 -19.44 -16.26 -13.84
C ALA A 117 -18.31 -17.26 -13.64
N GLU A 118 -18.65 -18.56 -13.54
CA GLU A 118 -17.68 -19.66 -13.46
C GLU A 118 -16.65 -19.59 -14.60
N GLY A 119 -15.40 -19.81 -14.26
CA GLY A 119 -14.27 -19.74 -15.18
C GLY A 119 -13.83 -18.32 -15.55
N ARG A 120 -14.50 -17.25 -15.06
CA ARG A 120 -14.12 -15.87 -15.32
C ARG A 120 -13.13 -15.36 -14.28
N ILE A 121 -12.09 -14.69 -14.74
CA ILE A 121 -11.19 -13.86 -13.93
C ILE A 121 -11.36 -12.40 -14.33
N TYR A 122 -11.55 -11.54 -13.35
CA TYR A 122 -11.69 -10.09 -13.51
C TYR A 122 -10.97 -9.41 -12.34
N ASN A 123 -9.65 -9.62 -12.27
CA ASN A 123 -8.85 -9.12 -11.16
C ASN A 123 -8.23 -7.76 -11.49
N HIS A 124 -8.35 -6.80 -10.57
CA HIS A 124 -7.83 -5.44 -10.65
C HIS A 124 -7.07 -5.12 -9.37
N THR A 125 -5.87 -5.65 -9.25
CA THR A 125 -5.02 -5.40 -8.07
C THR A 125 -4.58 -3.94 -8.02
N ILE A 126 -4.99 -3.23 -6.99
CA ILE A 126 -4.78 -1.79 -6.80
C ILE A 126 -3.50 -1.55 -5.97
N LEU A 127 -2.51 -0.95 -6.58
CA LEU A 127 -1.13 -0.92 -6.10
C LEU A 127 -0.55 0.49 -6.04
N GLN A 128 0.56 0.64 -5.33
CA GLN A 128 1.47 1.79 -5.40
C GLN A 128 0.77 3.14 -5.19
N PRO A 129 0.18 3.37 -3.99
CA PRO A 129 -0.56 4.59 -3.69
C PRO A 129 0.34 5.82 -3.64
N VAL A 130 -0.13 6.94 -4.20
CA VAL A 130 0.28 8.28 -3.80
C VAL A 130 -0.99 9.07 -3.51
N ILE A 131 -1.19 9.46 -2.26
CA ILE A 131 -2.38 10.15 -1.79
C ILE A 131 -2.00 11.53 -1.29
N ASP A 132 -2.72 12.54 -1.75
CA ASP A 132 -2.66 13.92 -1.27
C ASP A 132 -4.01 14.34 -0.70
N LEU A 133 -4.04 14.53 0.61
CA LEU A 133 -5.18 15.07 1.33
C LEU A 133 -5.11 16.60 1.28
N ALA A 134 -6.17 17.23 0.76
CA ALA A 134 -6.24 18.68 0.66
C ALA A 134 -6.19 19.36 2.05
N PRO A 135 -5.82 20.65 2.10
CA PRO A 135 -5.79 21.40 3.35
C PRO A 135 -7.12 21.45 4.08
N ASP A 136 -8.24 21.42 3.34
CA ASP A 136 -9.61 21.46 3.87
C ASP A 136 -10.05 20.17 4.58
N GLY A 137 -9.32 19.06 4.41
CA GLY A 137 -9.69 17.74 4.94
C GLY A 137 -10.98 17.15 4.36
N ALA A 138 -11.57 17.78 3.33
CA ALA A 138 -12.82 17.37 2.70
C ALA A 138 -12.63 16.77 1.31
N THR A 139 -11.47 17.03 0.68
CA THR A 139 -11.12 16.52 -0.64
C THR A 139 -9.73 15.90 -0.61
N ALA A 140 -9.48 14.98 -1.53
CA ALA A 140 -8.17 14.35 -1.71
C ALA A 140 -7.99 13.93 -3.18
N THR A 141 -6.73 13.73 -3.57
CA THR A 141 -6.37 13.12 -4.84
C THR A 141 -5.55 11.85 -4.60
N GLY A 142 -5.66 10.89 -5.50
CA GLY A 142 -4.90 9.66 -5.45
C GLY A 142 -4.44 9.21 -6.83
N ARG A 143 -3.21 8.70 -6.89
CA ARG A 143 -2.65 8.01 -8.05
C ARG A 143 -2.37 6.58 -7.65
N TRP A 144 -2.82 5.65 -8.48
CA TRP A 144 -2.70 4.22 -8.24
C TRP A 144 -2.31 3.49 -9.50
N ARG A 145 -1.60 2.42 -9.35
CA ARG A 145 -1.37 1.46 -10.42
C ARG A 145 -2.36 0.31 -10.29
N VAL A 146 -2.79 -0.21 -11.43
CA VAL A 146 -3.67 -1.38 -11.51
C VAL A 146 -2.99 -2.45 -12.33
N LEU A 147 -2.70 -3.59 -11.70
CA LEU A 147 -2.28 -4.80 -12.39
C LEU A 147 -3.50 -5.68 -12.61
N GLY A 148 -3.93 -5.80 -13.85
CA GLY A 148 -5.12 -6.56 -14.23
C GLY A 148 -4.78 -7.97 -14.69
N MET A 149 -5.55 -8.95 -14.20
CA MET A 149 -5.61 -10.32 -14.73
C MET A 149 -7.04 -10.57 -15.19
N LEU A 150 -7.21 -10.72 -16.50
CA LEU A 150 -8.52 -10.78 -17.12
C LEU A 150 -8.62 -12.04 -17.97
N GLY A 151 -9.82 -12.61 -18.07
CA GLY A 151 -10.02 -13.73 -18.99
C GLY A 151 -11.07 -14.73 -18.55
N ARG A 152 -11.06 -15.86 -19.26
CA ARG A 152 -11.95 -16.99 -19.01
C ARG A 152 -11.29 -18.30 -19.40
N LEU A 153 -11.44 -19.32 -18.56
CA LEU A 153 -10.96 -20.68 -18.87
C LEU A 153 -11.56 -21.20 -20.17
N GLY A 154 -10.71 -21.76 -21.02
CA GLY A 154 -11.06 -22.26 -22.34
C GLY A 154 -11.25 -21.18 -23.43
N ALA A 155 -11.04 -19.89 -23.09
CA ALA A 155 -11.28 -18.80 -24.04
C ALA A 155 -10.12 -17.81 -24.13
N SER A 156 -9.72 -17.18 -23.03
CA SER A 156 -8.69 -16.13 -23.05
C SER A 156 -8.03 -15.91 -21.70
N ALA A 157 -6.80 -15.41 -21.72
CA ALA A 157 -6.11 -14.83 -20.58
C ALA A 157 -5.33 -13.61 -21.03
N SER A 158 -5.36 -12.54 -20.28
CA SER A 158 -4.63 -11.32 -20.60
C SER A 158 -4.22 -10.57 -19.33
N TRP A 159 -3.06 -9.90 -19.45
CA TRP A 159 -2.57 -8.94 -18.49
C TRP A 159 -2.98 -7.52 -18.89
N ALA A 160 -3.15 -6.65 -17.90
CA ALA A 160 -3.25 -5.21 -18.06
C ALA A 160 -2.41 -4.53 -17.00
N ASP A 161 -1.69 -3.47 -17.39
CA ASP A 161 -0.99 -2.56 -16.48
C ASP A 161 -1.50 -1.16 -16.79
N SER A 162 -2.21 -0.55 -15.85
CA SER A 162 -2.92 0.72 -16.05
C SER A 162 -2.60 1.69 -14.92
N LEU A 163 -2.78 2.98 -15.19
CA LEU A 163 -2.69 4.03 -14.18
C LEU A 163 -4.08 4.60 -13.92
N TYR A 164 -4.48 4.64 -12.67
CA TYR A 164 -5.75 5.23 -12.24
C TYR A 164 -5.48 6.50 -11.44
N ARG A 165 -6.17 7.57 -11.80
CA ARG A 165 -6.28 8.79 -11.02
C ARG A 165 -7.66 8.85 -10.40
N PHE A 166 -7.69 9.19 -9.12
CA PHE A 166 -8.92 9.41 -8.37
C PHE A 166 -8.91 10.80 -7.75
N ASP A 167 -10.08 11.44 -7.76
CA ASP A 167 -10.38 12.55 -6.87
C ASP A 167 -11.45 12.05 -5.88
N TYR A 168 -11.29 12.38 -4.62
CA TYR A 168 -12.16 11.92 -3.53
C TYR A 168 -12.83 13.10 -2.86
N VAL A 169 -14.00 12.83 -2.27
CA VAL A 169 -14.76 13.79 -1.48
C VAL A 169 -15.27 13.11 -0.19
N LYS A 170 -15.23 13.84 0.92
CA LYS A 170 -15.78 13.39 2.20
C LYS A 170 -17.21 13.90 2.33
N LYS A 171 -18.19 12.99 2.39
CA LYS A 171 -19.62 13.29 2.57
C LYS A 171 -20.14 12.55 3.81
N ASP A 172 -20.76 13.25 4.72
CA ASP A 172 -21.35 12.69 5.94
C ASP A 172 -20.36 11.83 6.76
N GLY A 173 -19.10 12.27 6.82
CA GLY A 173 -18.01 11.58 7.51
C GLY A 173 -17.38 10.40 6.77
N HIS A 174 -17.89 10.04 5.58
CA HIS A 174 -17.37 8.94 4.76
C HIS A 174 -16.71 9.44 3.48
N TRP A 175 -15.58 8.83 3.14
CA TRP A 175 -14.90 9.09 1.87
C TRP A 175 -15.60 8.38 0.72
N LYS A 176 -15.73 9.08 -0.41
CA LYS A 176 -16.29 8.57 -1.66
C LYS A 176 -15.43 8.98 -2.85
N ILE A 177 -15.48 8.17 -3.91
CA ILE A 177 -14.84 8.49 -5.19
C ILE A 177 -15.70 9.54 -5.88
N LYS A 178 -15.09 10.70 -6.18
CA LYS A 178 -15.72 11.79 -6.94
C LYS A 178 -15.41 11.69 -8.43
N THR A 179 -14.15 11.38 -8.76
CA THR A 179 -13.70 11.18 -10.13
C THR A 179 -12.82 9.95 -10.22
N LEU A 180 -13.02 9.14 -11.23
CA LEU A 180 -12.12 8.08 -11.63
C LEU A 180 -11.71 8.31 -13.09
N ILE A 181 -10.40 8.27 -13.36
CA ILE A 181 -9.85 8.26 -14.71
C ILE A 181 -8.92 7.07 -14.83
N ALA A 182 -9.29 6.13 -15.68
CA ALA A 182 -8.48 4.96 -16.01
C ALA A 182 -7.68 5.24 -17.28
N TYR A 183 -6.36 5.38 -17.15
CA TYR A 183 -5.45 5.54 -18.26
C TYR A 183 -4.94 4.18 -18.71
N ALA A 184 -4.99 3.93 -20.00
CA ALA A 184 -4.41 2.74 -20.60
C ALA A 184 -2.90 2.70 -20.36
N GLY A 185 -2.41 1.52 -20.06
CA GLY A 185 -1.00 1.24 -19.92
C GLY A 185 -0.60 0.08 -20.82
N SER A 186 0.37 -0.70 -20.41
CA SER A 186 0.82 -1.88 -21.13
C SER A 186 -0.09 -3.07 -20.84
N GLY A 187 -0.18 -3.99 -21.81
CA GLY A 187 -0.93 -5.22 -21.62
C GLY A 187 -0.74 -6.16 -22.79
N GLY A 188 -1.43 -7.28 -22.74
CA GLY A 188 -1.41 -8.26 -23.84
C GLY A 188 -1.96 -9.61 -23.42
N GLY A 189 -2.20 -10.47 -24.42
CA GLY A 189 -2.56 -11.85 -24.16
C GLY A 189 -1.49 -12.59 -23.36
N TYR A 190 -1.90 -13.53 -22.53
CA TYR A 190 -0.98 -14.30 -21.68
C TYR A 190 0.18 -14.91 -22.46
N ASP A 191 -0.09 -15.46 -23.65
CA ASP A 191 0.96 -16.08 -24.46
C ASP A 191 1.97 -15.09 -25.06
N GLN A 192 1.63 -13.77 -25.11
CA GLN A 192 2.45 -12.73 -25.74
C GLN A 192 3.17 -11.85 -24.73
N GLY A 193 2.64 -11.73 -23.51
CA GLY A 193 3.13 -10.83 -22.48
C GLY A 193 2.87 -9.34 -22.82
N TRP A 194 3.75 -8.48 -22.39
CA TRP A 194 3.63 -7.03 -22.48
C TRP A 194 3.87 -6.55 -23.91
N THR A 195 2.81 -6.22 -24.62
CA THR A 195 2.88 -5.61 -25.96
C THR A 195 2.46 -4.15 -25.89
N PRO A 196 2.93 -3.27 -26.81
CA PRO A 196 2.34 -1.96 -26.95
C PRO A 196 0.86 -2.13 -27.29
N PRO A 197 -0.04 -1.31 -26.75
CA PRO A 197 -1.41 -1.30 -27.22
C PRO A 197 -1.38 -0.99 -28.74
N LYS A 198 -2.15 -1.76 -29.51
CA LYS A 198 -2.33 -1.41 -30.91
C LYS A 198 -3.16 -0.13 -30.98
N PRO A 199 -2.81 0.82 -31.86
CA PRO A 199 -3.65 1.98 -32.09
C PRO A 199 -5.09 1.54 -32.35
N ARG A 200 -6.02 2.08 -31.60
CA ARG A 200 -7.44 1.82 -31.81
C ARG A 200 -7.98 2.81 -32.84
N PRO A 201 -8.77 2.36 -33.81
CA PRO A 201 -9.37 3.29 -34.75
C PRO A 201 -10.29 4.28 -34.00
N PRO A 202 -10.41 5.53 -34.48
CA PRO A 202 -11.33 6.50 -33.90
C PRO A 202 -12.74 5.90 -33.76
N GLY A 203 -13.34 6.03 -32.58
CA GLY A 203 -14.66 5.45 -32.30
C GLY A 203 -14.65 3.94 -31.98
N TYR A 204 -13.49 3.34 -31.75
CA TYR A 204 -13.42 1.95 -31.32
C TYR A 204 -14.11 1.76 -29.97
N VAL A 205 -15.13 0.93 -29.96
CA VAL A 205 -15.76 0.40 -28.74
C VAL A 205 -15.27 -1.04 -28.56
N ASP A 206 -14.74 -1.38 -27.40
CA ASP A 206 -14.32 -2.76 -27.10
C ASP A 206 -15.56 -3.64 -27.01
N THR A 207 -15.90 -4.26 -28.13
CA THR A 207 -17.04 -5.19 -28.26
C THR A 207 -16.67 -6.63 -27.89
N SER A 208 -15.50 -6.86 -27.30
CA SER A 208 -15.08 -8.19 -26.88
C SER A 208 -16.13 -8.82 -25.95
N PRO A 209 -16.75 -9.94 -26.31
CA PRO A 209 -17.77 -10.57 -25.49
C PRO A 209 -17.26 -11.07 -24.13
N VAL A 210 -15.94 -11.05 -23.93
CA VAL A 210 -15.30 -11.41 -22.66
C VAL A 210 -15.25 -10.23 -21.68
N ARG A 211 -15.37 -8.99 -22.19
CA ARG A 211 -15.15 -7.77 -21.39
C ARG A 211 -16.42 -7.02 -21.03
N PHE A 212 -17.33 -6.78 -21.98
CA PHE A 212 -18.48 -5.91 -21.73
C PHE A 212 -19.72 -6.38 -22.48
N SER A 213 -20.84 -6.42 -21.76
CA SER A 213 -22.16 -6.29 -22.37
C SER A 213 -22.38 -4.80 -22.68
N LEU A 214 -22.90 -4.46 -23.84
CA LEU A 214 -23.31 -3.08 -24.17
C LEU A 214 -24.73 -2.76 -23.69
N ALA A 215 -25.23 -3.44 -22.67
CA ALA A 215 -26.57 -3.27 -22.13
C ALA A 215 -26.78 -1.84 -21.57
N HIS A 216 -25.73 -1.21 -21.06
CA HIS A 216 -25.74 0.18 -20.65
C HIS A 216 -24.64 0.94 -21.42
N PRO A 217 -24.99 1.78 -22.41
CA PRO A 217 -24.02 2.56 -23.16
C PRO A 217 -23.38 3.64 -22.28
N ALA A 218 -22.19 4.10 -22.65
CA ALA A 218 -21.57 5.26 -22.02
C ALA A 218 -22.42 6.52 -22.27
N ASP A 219 -22.49 7.41 -21.27
CA ASP A 219 -23.23 8.68 -21.36
C ASP A 219 -22.57 9.65 -22.35
N ARG A 220 -21.25 9.53 -22.47
CA ARG A 220 -20.44 10.35 -23.38
C ARG A 220 -19.20 9.62 -23.87
N PRO A 221 -18.65 10.00 -25.04
CA PRO A 221 -17.36 9.47 -25.48
C PRO A 221 -16.25 9.92 -24.50
N TRP A 222 -15.26 9.08 -24.33
CA TRP A 222 -14.04 9.39 -23.63
C TRP A 222 -12.85 8.94 -24.48
N THR A 223 -11.88 9.83 -24.64
CA THR A 223 -10.61 9.52 -25.30
C THR A 223 -9.50 9.61 -24.26
N ASP A 224 -8.82 8.50 -24.03
CA ASP A 224 -7.66 8.46 -23.16
C ASP A 224 -6.50 9.20 -23.83
N PRO A 225 -5.92 10.26 -23.24
CA PRO A 225 -4.81 10.98 -23.81
C PRO A 225 -3.54 10.14 -23.99
N CYS A 226 -3.47 8.96 -23.35
CA CYS A 226 -2.37 8.01 -23.48
C CYS A 226 -2.62 6.91 -24.53
N GLU A 227 -3.78 6.87 -25.17
CA GLU A 227 -4.19 5.77 -26.04
C GLU A 227 -3.33 5.61 -27.29
N GLU A 228 -2.83 6.72 -27.86
CA GLU A 228 -2.03 6.67 -29.07
C GLU A 228 -0.67 5.98 -28.86
N ASP A 229 0.02 6.31 -27.77
CA ASP A 229 1.28 5.67 -27.39
C ASP A 229 1.54 5.75 -25.88
N THR A 230 1.18 4.70 -25.18
CA THR A 230 1.36 4.63 -23.71
C THR A 230 2.84 4.70 -23.28
N SER A 231 3.79 4.40 -24.18
CA SER A 231 5.21 4.42 -23.85
C SER A 231 5.73 5.83 -23.61
N VAL A 232 5.26 6.80 -24.41
CA VAL A 232 5.67 8.22 -24.31
C VAL A 232 4.70 9.07 -23.50
N CYS A 233 3.53 8.56 -23.15
CA CYS A 233 2.56 9.29 -22.36
C CYS A 233 3.02 9.40 -20.90
N VAL A 234 3.07 10.63 -20.40
CA VAL A 234 3.21 10.93 -18.97
C VAL A 234 1.86 11.36 -18.44
N VAL A 235 1.17 10.45 -17.74
CA VAL A 235 -0.07 10.80 -17.01
C VAL A 235 0.25 11.91 -16.01
N PRO A 236 -0.48 13.04 -16.03
CA PRO A 236 -0.22 14.15 -15.11
C PRO A 236 -0.18 13.68 -13.65
N PHE A 237 0.83 14.14 -12.92
CA PHE A 237 0.92 13.87 -11.49
C PHE A 237 -0.04 14.80 -10.74
N PRO A 238 -1.02 14.28 -9.96
CA PRO A 238 -1.92 15.13 -9.17
C PRO A 238 -1.24 15.69 -7.91
N TYR A 239 0.06 15.54 -7.81
CA TYR A 239 0.89 15.99 -6.70
C TYR A 239 2.20 16.59 -7.22
N PRO A 240 2.79 17.55 -6.50
CA PRO A 240 4.11 18.09 -6.84
C PRO A 240 5.22 17.10 -6.45
N ASN A 241 6.45 17.33 -6.94
CA ASN A 241 7.60 16.49 -6.60
C ASN A 241 7.79 16.41 -5.08
N ARG A 242 7.87 15.19 -4.55
CA ARG A 242 7.90 14.90 -3.10
C ARG A 242 9.16 15.41 -2.39
N GLY A 243 10.21 15.77 -3.12
CA GLY A 243 11.46 16.30 -2.55
C GLY A 243 11.37 17.73 -1.99
N GLY A 244 10.24 18.47 -2.11
CA GLY A 244 10.19 19.89 -1.79
C GLY A 244 8.92 20.47 -1.17
N ILE A 245 7.97 19.66 -0.66
CA ILE A 245 6.63 20.16 -0.31
C ILE A 245 6.43 20.45 1.17
N LYS A 246 5.83 21.64 1.43
CA LYS A 246 5.16 21.94 2.71
C LYS A 246 3.67 22.18 2.43
N VAL A 247 2.80 21.35 3.02
CA VAL A 247 1.34 21.54 2.97
C VAL A 247 0.92 22.33 4.20
N SER A 248 0.27 23.49 4.01
CA SER A 248 -0.40 24.19 5.09
C SER A 248 -1.80 23.59 5.27
N VAL A 249 -2.21 23.33 6.52
CA VAL A 249 -3.50 22.72 6.85
C VAL A 249 -4.48 23.81 7.28
N ASP A 250 -5.70 23.78 6.76
CA ASP A 250 -6.80 24.60 7.28
C ASP A 250 -7.42 23.90 8.50
N ALA A 251 -6.98 24.30 9.68
CA ALA A 251 -7.42 23.72 10.94
C ALA A 251 -8.94 23.81 11.15
N SER A 252 -9.56 24.91 10.74
CA SER A 252 -10.99 25.14 10.96
C SER A 252 -11.85 24.27 10.04
N ALA A 253 -11.37 23.97 8.86
CA ALA A 253 -12.04 23.05 7.94
C ALA A 253 -11.96 21.59 8.40
N VAL A 254 -10.83 21.19 9.00
CA VAL A 254 -10.59 19.79 9.43
C VAL A 254 -11.39 19.42 10.69
N ILE A 255 -11.39 20.26 11.72
CA ILE A 255 -12.03 19.96 13.02
C ILE A 255 -13.29 20.77 13.30
N GLY A 256 -13.72 21.62 12.35
CA GLY A 256 -14.83 22.53 12.54
C GLY A 256 -14.56 23.61 13.57
N LYS A 257 -15.62 24.12 14.24
CA LYS A 257 -15.43 25.07 15.33
C LYS A 257 -14.77 24.38 16.52
N PRO A 258 -13.59 24.83 16.97
CA PRO A 258 -12.90 24.20 18.10
C PRO A 258 -13.81 24.16 19.33
N SER A 259 -13.84 23.02 20.02
CA SER A 259 -14.58 22.89 21.30
C SER A 259 -14.12 23.94 22.31
N SER A 260 -15.07 24.55 23.01
CA SER A 260 -14.77 25.55 24.05
C SER A 260 -14.19 24.94 25.34
N THR A 261 -14.23 23.62 25.48
CA THR A 261 -13.84 22.92 26.72
C THR A 261 -12.64 22.02 26.53
N VAL A 262 -11.70 22.12 27.48
CA VAL A 262 -10.63 21.11 27.68
C VAL A 262 -11.27 19.96 28.46
N ASP A 263 -11.75 18.94 27.74
CA ASP A 263 -12.41 17.78 28.35
C ASP A 263 -11.44 16.59 28.42
N ALA A 264 -11.34 15.98 29.59
CA ALA A 264 -10.55 14.77 29.82
C ALA A 264 -11.02 13.60 28.94
N SER A 265 -12.31 13.55 28.59
CA SER A 265 -12.86 12.54 27.69
C SER A 265 -12.39 12.74 26.23
N ARG A 266 -12.31 13.98 25.76
CA ARG A 266 -11.73 14.32 24.45
C ARG A 266 -10.25 13.90 24.37
N ALA A 267 -9.45 14.21 25.40
CA ALA A 267 -8.06 13.82 25.48
C ALA A 267 -7.90 12.28 25.44
N ALA A 268 -8.69 11.55 26.23
CA ALA A 268 -8.68 10.08 26.23
C ALA A 268 -9.07 9.49 24.85
N ASN A 269 -10.06 10.06 24.20
CA ASN A 269 -10.49 9.63 22.86
C ASN A 269 -9.35 9.84 21.83
N LEU A 270 -8.68 10.99 21.83
CA LEU A 270 -7.58 11.28 20.92
C LEU A 270 -6.39 10.35 21.16
N VAL A 271 -6.03 10.07 22.41
CA VAL A 271 -4.98 9.09 22.75
C VAL A 271 -5.32 7.71 22.20
N GLN A 272 -6.55 7.25 22.37
CA GLN A 272 -6.99 5.93 21.88
C GLN A 272 -6.99 5.86 20.35
N ARG A 273 -7.43 6.91 19.67
CA ARG A 273 -7.41 7.00 18.19
C ARG A 273 -5.99 7.01 17.64
N ALA A 274 -5.10 7.79 18.24
CA ALA A 274 -3.68 7.82 17.88
C ALA A 274 -3.01 6.45 18.06
N GLN A 275 -3.31 5.76 19.18
CA GLN A 275 -2.79 4.42 19.43
C GLN A 275 -3.28 3.42 18.36
N ARG A 276 -4.56 3.44 17.99
CA ARG A 276 -5.09 2.53 16.95
C ARG A 276 -4.43 2.74 15.59
N LEU A 277 -4.14 3.99 15.21
CA LEU A 277 -3.43 4.29 13.96
C LEU A 277 -2.00 3.74 13.97
N ASP A 278 -1.28 3.89 15.08
CA ASP A 278 0.08 3.34 15.26
C ASP A 278 0.07 1.80 15.28
N ASP A 279 -0.93 1.21 15.91
CA ASP A 279 -1.17 -0.24 15.94
C ASP A 279 -1.47 -0.78 14.51
N GLU A 280 -2.27 -0.08 13.71
CA GLU A 280 -2.54 -0.44 12.31
C GLU A 280 -1.22 -0.52 11.51
N GLN A 281 -0.31 0.45 11.66
CA GLN A 281 0.98 0.41 10.97
C GLN A 281 1.87 -0.74 11.47
N SER A 282 1.82 -1.03 12.77
CA SER A 282 2.55 -2.15 13.36
C SER A 282 2.08 -3.49 12.82
N VAL A 283 0.76 -3.71 12.72
CA VAL A 283 0.18 -4.91 12.13
C VAL A 283 0.50 -5.02 10.63
N LEU A 284 0.46 -3.91 9.90
CA LEU A 284 0.86 -3.88 8.49
C LEU A 284 2.34 -4.29 8.30
N ASN A 285 3.24 -3.79 9.13
CA ASN A 285 4.65 -4.17 9.10
C ASN A 285 4.84 -5.66 9.44
N LEU A 286 4.15 -6.16 10.47
CA LEU A 286 4.18 -7.57 10.88
C LEU A 286 3.76 -8.50 9.74
N GLN A 287 2.62 -8.22 9.09
CA GLN A 287 2.11 -9.02 7.97
C GLN A 287 3.07 -9.01 6.78
N ARG A 288 3.58 -7.85 6.42
CA ARG A 288 4.52 -7.71 5.31
C ARG A 288 5.85 -8.42 5.56
N ALA A 289 6.31 -8.40 6.82
CA ALA A 289 7.51 -9.14 7.21
C ALA A 289 7.28 -10.65 7.14
N TYR A 290 6.09 -11.15 7.52
CA TYR A 290 5.71 -12.55 7.31
C TYR A 290 5.86 -12.94 5.84
N GLY A 291 5.32 -12.16 4.89
CA GLY A 291 5.47 -12.42 3.47
C GLY A 291 6.95 -12.47 3.03
N TYR A 292 7.78 -11.53 3.48
CA TYR A 292 9.22 -11.54 3.15
C TYR A 292 9.97 -12.75 3.72
N TYR A 293 9.57 -13.26 4.88
CA TYR A 293 10.17 -14.48 5.44
C TYR A 293 9.74 -15.70 4.66
N VAL A 294 8.46 -15.79 4.27
CA VAL A 294 7.94 -16.85 3.40
C VAL A 294 8.66 -16.84 2.05
N ASP A 295 8.86 -15.68 1.42
CA ASP A 295 9.59 -15.56 0.16
C ASP A 295 10.97 -16.21 0.17
N ARG A 296 11.67 -16.08 1.27
CA ARG A 296 13.06 -16.57 1.38
C ARG A 296 13.16 -17.94 2.04
N GLY A 297 12.02 -18.58 2.31
CA GLY A 297 11.98 -19.87 3.00
C GLY A 297 12.53 -19.81 4.42
N LEU A 298 12.39 -18.67 5.09
CA LEU A 298 12.83 -18.47 6.49
C LEU A 298 11.75 -18.96 7.44
N TRP A 299 11.51 -20.27 7.43
CA TRP A 299 10.38 -20.89 8.10
C TRP A 299 10.38 -20.69 9.62
N LYS A 300 11.54 -20.67 10.23
CA LYS A 300 11.69 -20.39 11.66
C LYS A 300 11.27 -18.95 11.98
N ASP A 301 11.71 -17.99 11.19
CA ASP A 301 11.38 -16.57 11.39
C ASP A 301 9.89 -16.32 11.09
N ALA A 302 9.34 -16.89 10.01
CA ALA A 302 7.92 -16.81 9.68
C ALA A 302 7.03 -17.36 10.80
N ALA A 303 7.32 -18.57 11.29
CA ALA A 303 6.57 -19.19 12.40
C ALA A 303 6.77 -18.45 13.74
N GLY A 304 7.92 -17.78 13.91
CA GLY A 304 8.23 -16.95 15.08
C GLY A 304 7.29 -15.76 15.27
N LEU A 305 6.69 -15.24 14.17
CA LEU A 305 5.74 -14.14 14.22
C LEU A 305 4.36 -14.51 14.78
N PHE A 306 4.04 -15.81 14.84
CA PHE A 306 2.77 -16.27 15.40
C PHE A 306 2.76 -16.24 16.93
N SER A 307 1.59 -16.06 17.54
CA SER A 307 1.36 -16.34 18.95
C SER A 307 1.68 -17.80 19.28
N LYS A 308 1.79 -18.16 20.55
CA LYS A 308 2.15 -19.52 20.97
C LYS A 308 1.17 -20.58 20.44
N ASP A 309 -0.10 -20.24 20.43
CA ASP A 309 -1.24 -21.05 20.01
C ASP A 309 -1.82 -20.62 18.66
N GLY A 310 -1.04 -19.83 17.90
CA GLY A 310 -1.43 -19.36 16.58
C GLY A 310 -1.66 -20.48 15.59
N SER A 311 -2.36 -20.19 14.50
CA SER A 311 -2.74 -21.18 13.48
C SER A 311 -2.47 -20.71 12.06
N LEU A 312 -2.20 -21.65 11.17
CA LEU A 312 -2.05 -21.47 9.74
C LEU A 312 -2.99 -22.43 9.00
N GLU A 313 -3.80 -21.91 8.11
CA GLU A 313 -4.65 -22.67 7.21
C GLU A 313 -4.41 -22.21 5.76
N VAL A 314 -4.07 -23.13 4.86
CA VAL A 314 -3.80 -22.81 3.44
C VAL A 314 -4.68 -23.67 2.54
N GLY A 315 -5.55 -23.01 1.79
CA GLY A 315 -6.45 -23.70 0.85
C GLY A 315 -7.36 -24.69 1.54
N GLN A 316 -7.29 -25.95 1.11
CA GLN A 316 -8.02 -27.08 1.69
C GLN A 316 -7.08 -28.05 2.46
N ALA A 317 -5.88 -27.55 2.84
CA ALA A 317 -4.90 -28.39 3.53
C ALA A 317 -5.25 -28.69 5.00
N GLY A 318 -6.18 -27.93 5.59
CA GLY A 318 -6.54 -28.00 7.00
C GLY A 318 -5.71 -27.05 7.86
N VAL A 319 -5.93 -27.08 9.17
CA VAL A 319 -5.40 -26.11 10.13
C VAL A 319 -4.22 -26.70 10.90
N TYR A 320 -3.08 -26.01 10.87
CA TYR A 320 -1.87 -26.32 11.64
C TYR A 320 -1.77 -25.37 12.84
N VAL A 321 -1.63 -25.88 14.05
CA VAL A 321 -1.68 -25.10 15.30
C VAL A 321 -0.34 -25.12 16.03
N GLY A 322 0.10 -23.94 16.46
CA GLY A 322 1.34 -23.74 17.19
C GLY A 322 2.57 -23.62 16.28
N ARG A 323 3.55 -22.84 16.75
CA ARG A 323 4.72 -22.43 15.96
C ARG A 323 5.52 -23.57 15.33
N ASP A 324 5.70 -24.69 16.06
CA ASP A 324 6.47 -25.81 15.51
C ASP A 324 5.71 -26.50 14.38
N HIS A 325 4.41 -26.73 14.55
CA HIS A 325 3.59 -27.36 13.51
C HIS A 325 3.43 -26.45 12.28
N ILE A 326 3.24 -25.14 12.49
CA ILE A 326 3.26 -24.12 11.43
C ILE A 326 4.60 -24.14 10.67
N ARG A 327 5.74 -24.12 11.38
CA ARG A 327 7.06 -24.19 10.75
C ARG A 327 7.23 -25.44 9.89
N ARG A 328 6.78 -26.59 10.38
CA ARG A 328 6.83 -27.87 9.65
C ARG A 328 5.90 -27.86 8.44
N SER A 329 4.72 -27.26 8.53
CA SER A 329 3.79 -27.14 7.40
C SER A 329 4.34 -26.23 6.30
N LEU A 330 4.97 -25.10 6.65
CA LEU A 330 5.67 -24.24 5.69
C LEU A 330 6.83 -24.99 5.00
N ALA A 331 7.56 -25.83 5.73
CA ALA A 331 8.65 -26.64 5.21
C ALA A 331 8.21 -27.74 4.23
N LEU A 332 6.92 -28.05 4.11
CA LEU A 332 6.40 -28.93 3.04
C LEU A 332 6.63 -28.35 1.64
N THR A 333 6.78 -27.03 1.52
CA THR A 333 7.08 -26.36 0.24
C THR A 333 8.56 -26.45 -0.15
N GLY A 334 9.43 -26.81 0.79
CA GLY A 334 10.88 -26.95 0.60
C GLY A 334 11.68 -26.76 1.90
N PRO A 335 12.98 -27.08 1.89
CA PRO A 335 13.84 -26.87 3.05
C PRO A 335 13.99 -25.39 3.41
N GLU A 336 14.52 -25.10 4.59
CA GLU A 336 14.87 -23.73 5.02
C GLU A 336 15.82 -23.09 3.99
N GLY A 337 15.49 -21.87 3.57
CA GLY A 337 16.15 -21.15 2.47
C GLY A 337 15.71 -21.60 1.09
N LEU A 338 16.11 -20.84 0.07
CA LEU A 338 15.79 -21.14 -1.33
C LEU A 338 16.80 -22.11 -1.94
N ARG A 339 16.31 -22.94 -2.88
CA ARG A 339 17.17 -23.72 -3.79
C ARG A 339 17.77 -22.81 -4.87
N ALA A 340 18.88 -23.23 -5.46
CA ALA A 340 19.43 -22.53 -6.62
C ALA A 340 18.40 -22.52 -7.78
N GLY A 341 18.20 -21.36 -8.38
CA GLY A 341 17.23 -21.17 -9.45
C GLY A 341 15.75 -21.17 -9.04
N GLN A 342 15.46 -21.25 -7.74
CA GLN A 342 14.07 -21.19 -7.24
C GLN A 342 13.58 -19.76 -7.13
N VAL A 343 12.37 -19.51 -7.58
CA VAL A 343 11.54 -18.33 -7.28
C VAL A 343 10.43 -18.75 -6.33
N ASN A 344 10.25 -17.98 -5.26
CA ASN A 344 9.21 -18.17 -4.26
C ASN A 344 8.77 -16.79 -3.76
N ASP A 345 8.22 -15.99 -4.66
CA ASP A 345 7.83 -14.61 -4.37
C ASP A 345 6.33 -14.51 -4.11
N HIS A 346 5.96 -14.18 -2.88
CA HIS A 346 4.61 -14.00 -2.38
C HIS A 346 4.33 -12.52 -2.18
N LEU A 347 3.76 -11.85 -3.19
CA LEU A 347 3.47 -10.42 -3.17
C LEU A 347 2.23 -10.14 -2.34
N GLN A 348 2.40 -9.71 -1.10
CA GLN A 348 1.29 -9.35 -0.21
C GLN A 348 0.92 -7.88 -0.40
N VAL A 349 -0.22 -7.64 -1.02
CA VAL A 349 -0.69 -6.32 -1.44
C VAL A 349 -2.14 -6.07 -1.02
N GLU A 350 -2.63 -4.87 -1.23
CA GLU A 350 -3.99 -4.44 -0.88
C GLU A 350 -4.42 -4.70 0.58
N PRO A 351 -3.56 -4.47 1.58
CA PRO A 351 -3.93 -4.79 2.95
C PRO A 351 -5.01 -3.86 3.48
N ILE A 352 -6.09 -4.41 4.04
CA ILE A 352 -7.07 -3.71 4.90
C ILE A 352 -6.92 -4.28 6.29
N VAL A 353 -6.55 -3.43 7.26
CA VAL A 353 -6.35 -3.81 8.65
C VAL A 353 -7.28 -3.00 9.54
N ASP A 354 -8.03 -3.67 10.39
CA ASP A 354 -8.90 -3.06 11.38
C ASP A 354 -8.49 -3.50 12.79
N VAL A 355 -8.07 -2.51 13.59
CA VAL A 355 -7.69 -2.72 15.00
C VAL A 355 -8.92 -2.60 15.87
N SER A 356 -9.11 -3.55 16.79
CA SER A 356 -10.21 -3.52 17.74
C SER A 356 -10.18 -2.24 18.60
N PRO A 357 -11.34 -1.78 19.06
CA PRO A 357 -11.41 -0.54 19.84
C PRO A 357 -10.57 -0.57 21.13
N ASP A 358 -10.34 -1.72 21.71
CA ASP A 358 -9.52 -1.91 22.92
C ASP A 358 -8.01 -2.06 22.62
N GLY A 359 -7.61 -2.09 21.35
CA GLY A 359 -6.21 -2.23 20.92
C GLY A 359 -5.59 -3.59 21.24
N ARG A 360 -6.38 -4.64 21.46
CA ARG A 360 -5.89 -5.98 21.84
C ARG A 360 -5.89 -6.99 20.71
N ALA A 361 -6.74 -6.77 19.71
CA ALA A 361 -6.87 -7.62 18.55
C ALA A 361 -6.94 -6.78 17.26
N ALA A 362 -6.63 -7.39 16.14
CA ALA A 362 -6.84 -6.81 14.84
C ALA A 362 -7.22 -7.90 13.83
N GLN A 363 -7.88 -7.49 12.76
CA GLN A 363 -8.19 -8.32 11.61
C GLN A 363 -7.55 -7.70 10.37
N GLY A 364 -7.13 -8.53 9.42
CA GLY A 364 -6.50 -8.07 8.20
C GLY A 364 -6.85 -8.91 7.00
N ARG A 365 -7.26 -8.23 5.92
CA ARG A 365 -7.44 -8.82 4.60
C ARG A 365 -6.27 -8.43 3.72
N ILE A 366 -5.68 -9.41 3.04
CA ILE A 366 -4.54 -9.23 2.15
C ILE A 366 -4.82 -9.96 0.83
N PHE A 367 -4.49 -9.34 -0.29
CA PHE A 367 -4.38 -10.04 -1.56
C PHE A 367 -2.93 -10.51 -1.76
N GLU A 368 -2.76 -11.77 -2.14
CA GLU A 368 -1.46 -12.32 -2.46
C GLU A 368 -1.41 -12.76 -3.92
N LEU A 369 -0.39 -12.29 -4.65
CA LEU A 369 -0.02 -12.80 -5.96
C LEU A 369 1.34 -13.50 -5.83
N ALA A 370 1.36 -14.82 -6.07
CA ALA A 370 2.58 -15.60 -5.89
C ALA A 370 3.14 -16.12 -7.22
N PHE A 371 4.45 -15.93 -7.39
CA PHE A 371 5.28 -16.48 -8.46
C PHE A 371 6.16 -17.55 -7.84
N VAL A 372 5.83 -18.83 -8.09
CA VAL A 372 6.55 -19.94 -7.47
C VAL A 372 7.03 -20.94 -8.52
N GLY A 373 8.15 -21.60 -8.26
CA GLY A 373 8.71 -22.62 -9.14
C GLY A 373 10.22 -22.49 -9.35
N GLY A 374 10.76 -23.17 -10.35
CA GLY A 374 12.20 -23.23 -10.56
C GLY A 374 12.92 -24.12 -9.55
N GLY A 375 14.26 -24.24 -9.67
CA GLY A 375 15.01 -25.19 -8.83
C GLY A 375 14.54 -26.65 -8.96
N GLY A 376 14.04 -27.03 -10.14
CA GLY A 376 13.49 -28.35 -10.43
C GLY A 376 11.99 -28.50 -10.15
N GLN A 377 11.30 -27.42 -9.79
CA GLN A 377 9.85 -27.40 -9.60
C GLN A 377 9.13 -26.71 -10.76
N PRO A 378 7.90 -27.15 -11.16
CA PRO A 378 7.11 -26.49 -12.18
C PRO A 378 6.73 -25.07 -11.76
N GLY A 379 6.66 -24.15 -12.73
CA GLY A 379 6.21 -22.78 -12.49
C GLY A 379 4.71 -22.72 -12.24
N ARG A 380 4.32 -21.97 -11.24
CA ARG A 380 2.92 -21.69 -10.92
C ARG A 380 2.71 -20.20 -10.67
N LEU A 381 1.58 -19.72 -11.09
CA LEU A 381 1.04 -18.41 -10.70
C LEU A 381 -0.17 -18.66 -9.81
N VAL A 382 -0.17 -18.06 -8.63
CA VAL A 382 -1.22 -18.27 -7.62
C VAL A 382 -1.79 -16.94 -7.19
N GLN A 383 -3.10 -16.85 -7.06
CA GLN A 383 -3.80 -15.76 -6.38
C GLN A 383 -4.45 -16.31 -5.11
N ASN A 384 -4.13 -15.67 -4.02
CA ASN A 384 -4.75 -15.95 -2.73
C ASN A 384 -5.40 -14.68 -2.18
N VAL A 385 -6.39 -14.89 -1.32
CA VAL A 385 -6.89 -13.88 -0.39
C VAL A 385 -6.65 -14.41 1.02
N GLU A 386 -6.08 -13.59 1.87
CA GLU A 386 -5.89 -13.93 3.27
C GLU A 386 -6.89 -13.14 4.13
N GLU A 387 -7.49 -13.81 5.11
CA GLU A 387 -8.20 -13.22 6.25
C GLU A 387 -7.48 -13.63 7.52
N ASN A 388 -6.78 -12.70 8.12
CA ASN A 388 -5.86 -12.94 9.20
C ASN A 388 -6.32 -12.28 10.49
N GLU A 389 -5.97 -12.88 11.61
CA GLU A 389 -6.19 -12.32 12.94
C GLU A 389 -4.86 -12.06 13.64
N TYR A 390 -4.81 -10.98 14.39
CA TYR A 390 -3.65 -10.56 15.16
C TYR A 390 -4.04 -10.31 16.60
N VAL A 391 -3.11 -10.56 17.51
CA VAL A 391 -3.29 -10.39 18.95
C VAL A 391 -2.11 -9.67 19.56
N ARG A 392 -2.37 -8.85 20.58
CA ARG A 392 -1.33 -8.16 21.33
C ARG A 392 -0.92 -8.99 22.54
N VAL A 393 0.32 -9.47 22.57
CA VAL A 393 0.88 -10.31 23.63
C VAL A 393 2.10 -9.61 24.24
N GLY A 394 2.06 -9.31 25.53
CA GLY A 394 3.20 -8.64 26.21
C GLY A 394 3.51 -7.23 25.69
N GLY A 395 2.56 -6.60 25.02
CA GLY A 395 2.73 -5.27 24.42
C GLY A 395 3.07 -5.28 22.92
N GLU A 396 3.40 -6.45 22.34
CA GLU A 396 3.79 -6.62 20.95
C GLU A 396 2.69 -7.30 20.14
N TRP A 397 2.56 -6.94 18.86
CA TRP A 397 1.65 -7.57 17.93
C TRP A 397 2.20 -8.90 17.42
N MET A 398 1.36 -9.93 17.41
CA MET A 398 1.65 -11.27 16.89
C MET A 398 0.51 -11.75 15.99
N ILE A 399 0.83 -12.63 15.05
CA ILE A 399 -0.17 -13.30 14.22
C ILE A 399 -0.89 -14.36 15.07
N GLN A 400 -2.21 -14.26 15.18
CA GLN A 400 -3.04 -15.28 15.85
C GLN A 400 -3.49 -16.34 14.85
N SER A 401 -3.92 -15.92 13.65
CA SER A 401 -4.25 -16.84 12.57
C SER A 401 -3.92 -16.25 11.21
N VAL A 402 -3.43 -17.09 10.31
CA VAL A 402 -3.37 -16.83 8.87
C VAL A 402 -4.28 -17.83 8.19
N HIS A 403 -5.29 -17.34 7.48
CA HIS A 403 -6.17 -18.15 6.66
C HIS A 403 -6.04 -17.73 5.19
N VAL A 404 -5.37 -18.56 4.41
CA VAL A 404 -5.08 -18.33 2.99
C VAL A 404 -6.12 -19.04 2.15
N TYR A 405 -6.99 -18.30 1.50
CA TYR A 405 -7.94 -18.80 0.51
C TYR A 405 -7.30 -18.77 -0.87
N THR A 406 -7.00 -19.94 -1.42
CA THR A 406 -6.54 -20.04 -2.82
C THR A 406 -7.69 -19.76 -3.76
N ILE A 407 -7.63 -18.62 -4.44
CA ILE A 407 -8.66 -18.18 -5.38
C ILE A 407 -8.40 -18.76 -6.77
N LEU A 408 -7.14 -18.71 -7.20
CA LEU A 408 -6.69 -19.23 -8.49
C LEU A 408 -5.29 -19.82 -8.31
N ALA A 409 -5.08 -20.99 -8.88
CA ALA A 409 -3.75 -21.51 -9.14
C ALA A 409 -3.71 -22.00 -10.59
N THR A 410 -2.63 -21.69 -11.29
CA THR A 410 -2.46 -22.06 -12.70
C THR A 410 -1.01 -22.40 -12.99
N ASP A 411 -0.80 -23.27 -13.99
CA ASP A 411 0.52 -23.51 -14.56
C ASP A 411 1.04 -22.21 -15.21
N ALA A 412 2.29 -21.86 -14.90
CA ALA A 412 2.88 -20.60 -15.36
C ALA A 412 3.15 -20.54 -16.87
N GLU A 413 3.27 -21.69 -17.54
CA GLU A 413 3.46 -21.74 -18.99
C GLU A 413 2.13 -21.62 -19.74
N GLN A 414 1.04 -22.14 -19.14
CA GLN A 414 -0.28 -22.19 -19.76
C GLN A 414 -1.15 -20.96 -19.40
N GLY A 415 -1.05 -20.47 -18.17
CA GLY A 415 -1.88 -19.39 -17.65
C GLY A 415 -3.34 -19.80 -17.41
N TRP A 416 -4.08 -18.91 -16.80
CA TRP A 416 -5.47 -19.13 -16.34
C TRP A 416 -6.52 -19.30 -17.45
N GLY A 417 -6.17 -19.00 -18.69
CA GLY A 417 -7.03 -19.29 -19.85
C GLY A 417 -7.02 -20.74 -20.27
N LYS A 418 -6.02 -21.51 -19.88
CA LYS A 418 -5.79 -22.89 -20.31
C LYS A 418 -5.60 -23.87 -19.16
N SER A 419 -5.25 -23.41 -17.98
CA SER A 419 -4.95 -24.23 -16.81
C SER A 419 -5.66 -23.73 -15.57
N ALA A 420 -6.20 -24.65 -14.80
CA ALA A 420 -6.75 -24.42 -13.47
C ALA A 420 -6.30 -25.58 -12.56
N LEU A 421 -5.57 -25.22 -11.50
CA LEU A 421 -5.06 -26.17 -10.52
C LEU A 421 -5.91 -26.09 -9.25
N PRO A 422 -6.12 -27.21 -8.54
CA PRO A 422 -6.88 -27.22 -7.30
C PRO A 422 -6.15 -26.44 -6.19
N ALA A 423 -6.90 -25.99 -5.19
CA ALA A 423 -6.34 -25.50 -3.93
C ALA A 423 -5.50 -26.60 -3.25
N PRO A 424 -4.48 -26.23 -2.45
CA PRO A 424 -3.69 -27.18 -1.67
C PRO A 424 -4.59 -28.09 -0.82
N ALA A 425 -4.29 -29.38 -0.82
CA ALA A 425 -5.00 -30.39 -0.03
C ALA A 425 -4.15 -30.84 1.18
N ALA A 426 -4.79 -31.56 2.13
CA ALA A 426 -4.12 -32.09 3.31
C ALA A 426 -2.92 -32.99 2.95
N SER A 427 -1.79 -32.76 3.61
CA SER A 427 -0.59 -33.56 3.46
C SER A 427 -0.73 -34.89 4.20
N LYS A 428 -0.34 -35.98 3.54
CA LYS A 428 -0.22 -37.30 4.19
C LYS A 428 1.04 -37.39 5.06
N GLU A 429 2.09 -36.67 4.69
CA GLU A 429 3.37 -36.65 5.40
C GLU A 429 3.28 -35.87 6.71
N LEU A 430 2.52 -34.76 6.70
CA LEU A 430 2.24 -33.93 7.88
C LEU A 430 0.74 -33.65 7.93
N PRO A 431 -0.06 -34.53 8.56
CA PRO A 431 -1.50 -34.30 8.69
C PRO A 431 -1.77 -33.00 9.51
N PRO A 432 -2.82 -32.23 9.15
CA PRO A 432 -3.21 -31.06 9.93
C PRO A 432 -3.81 -31.45 11.28
N ASP A 433 -3.82 -30.52 12.24
CA ASP A 433 -4.44 -30.71 13.56
C ASP A 433 -5.97 -30.72 13.49
N ARG A 434 -6.53 -29.99 12.54
CA ARG A 434 -7.98 -29.87 12.30
C ARG A 434 -8.29 -29.87 10.81
N PRO A 435 -9.48 -30.34 10.39
CA PRO A 435 -9.90 -30.21 9.00
C PRO A 435 -9.99 -28.74 8.57
N PRO A 436 -10.10 -28.45 7.26
CA PRO A 436 -10.35 -27.09 6.77
C PRO A 436 -11.58 -26.47 7.45
N SER A 437 -11.47 -25.19 7.80
CA SER A 437 -12.53 -24.44 8.48
C SER A 437 -13.76 -24.26 7.61
N ILE A 438 -13.55 -24.21 6.27
CA ILE A 438 -14.61 -24.09 5.29
C ILE A 438 -14.24 -24.89 4.04
N ALA A 439 -15.24 -25.57 3.46
CA ALA A 439 -15.08 -26.26 2.18
C ALA A 439 -15.41 -25.30 1.02
N TYR A 440 -14.50 -25.15 0.08
CA TYR A 440 -14.70 -24.39 -1.16
C TYR A 440 -13.84 -24.97 -2.29
N GLU A 441 -14.16 -24.58 -3.51
CA GLU A 441 -13.36 -24.90 -4.69
C GLU A 441 -12.75 -23.62 -5.25
N ALA A 442 -11.45 -23.69 -5.61
CA ALA A 442 -10.75 -22.61 -6.30
C ALA A 442 -11.21 -22.52 -7.77
N TYR A 443 -10.68 -21.53 -8.50
CA TYR A 443 -10.88 -21.37 -9.93
C TYR A 443 -10.78 -22.74 -10.68
N PRO A 444 -11.72 -23.08 -11.59
CA PRO A 444 -12.69 -22.19 -12.26
C PRO A 444 -13.96 -21.85 -11.47
N LYS A 445 -14.16 -22.45 -10.32
CA LYS A 445 -15.26 -22.07 -9.43
C LYS A 445 -15.01 -20.66 -8.87
N VAL A 446 -16.07 -20.02 -8.43
CA VAL A 446 -15.98 -18.67 -7.85
C VAL A 446 -16.29 -18.75 -6.37
N TYR A 447 -15.27 -18.60 -5.55
CA TYR A 447 -15.42 -18.45 -4.12
C TYR A 447 -15.10 -17.00 -3.71
N THR A 448 -15.93 -16.43 -2.85
CA THR A 448 -15.73 -15.08 -2.28
C THR A 448 -15.53 -15.21 -0.79
N PRO A 449 -14.27 -15.18 -0.30
CA PRO A 449 -14.01 -15.16 1.14
C PRO A 449 -14.71 -13.97 1.79
N GLU A 450 -15.33 -14.19 2.95
CA GLU A 450 -16.03 -13.13 3.66
C GLU A 450 -15.06 -12.00 4.06
N LEU A 451 -15.47 -10.76 3.83
CA LEU A 451 -14.72 -9.58 4.26
C LEU A 451 -14.98 -9.33 5.76
N HIS A 452 -13.94 -9.09 6.55
CA HIS A 452 -14.09 -8.77 7.98
C HIS A 452 -14.67 -7.37 8.23
N PHE A 453 -14.79 -6.53 7.19
CA PHE A 453 -15.30 -5.16 7.27
C PHE A 453 -16.61 -4.98 6.48
N ASN A 454 -17.38 -3.99 6.88
CA ASN A 454 -18.54 -3.51 6.15
C ASN A 454 -18.10 -2.63 4.96
N ASN A 455 -19.02 -2.32 4.05
CA ASN A 455 -18.76 -1.39 2.96
C ASN A 455 -18.22 -0.07 3.51
N ILE A 456 -17.01 0.31 3.08
CA ILE A 456 -16.21 1.42 3.64
C ILE A 456 -16.93 2.78 3.49
N SER A 457 -17.71 2.95 2.42
CA SER A 457 -18.39 4.22 2.12
C SER A 457 -19.77 4.36 2.72
N THR A 458 -20.43 3.25 3.07
CA THR A 458 -21.82 3.27 3.56
C THR A 458 -21.97 2.70 4.97
N GLY A 459 -20.95 1.98 5.46
CA GLY A 459 -21.01 1.25 6.72
C GLY A 459 -21.98 0.05 6.73
N LYS A 460 -22.62 -0.27 5.59
CA LYS A 460 -23.57 -1.38 5.48
C LYS A 460 -22.83 -2.71 5.30
N PRO A 461 -23.42 -3.84 5.71
CA PRO A 461 -22.89 -5.16 5.40
C PRO A 461 -22.73 -5.37 3.89
N THR A 462 -21.65 -6.03 3.49
CA THR A 462 -21.38 -6.39 2.10
C THR A 462 -22.44 -7.34 1.55
N GLN A 463 -22.84 -7.17 0.30
CA GLN A 463 -23.88 -7.97 -0.37
C GLN A 463 -23.24 -9.13 -1.14
N TYR A 464 -23.27 -10.31 -0.56
CA TYR A 464 -22.73 -11.52 -1.20
C TYR A 464 -23.73 -12.14 -2.17
N PRO A 465 -23.24 -12.86 -3.21
CA PRO A 465 -24.11 -13.68 -4.05
C PRO A 465 -24.90 -14.72 -3.25
N ALA A 466 -26.13 -15.03 -3.66
CA ALA A 466 -26.96 -16.01 -2.98
C ALA A 466 -26.27 -17.38 -2.90
N GLY A 467 -26.28 -17.96 -1.70
CA GLY A 467 -25.66 -19.27 -1.43
C GLY A 467 -24.14 -19.23 -1.26
N ALA A 468 -23.51 -18.05 -1.21
CA ALA A 468 -22.08 -17.97 -0.86
C ALA A 468 -21.86 -18.54 0.55
N PRO A 469 -20.91 -19.49 0.73
CA PRO A 469 -20.59 -19.98 2.07
C PRO A 469 -19.88 -18.87 2.82
N LEU A 470 -20.42 -18.50 4.00
CA LEU A 470 -19.89 -17.45 4.86
C LEU A 470 -19.45 -18.06 6.18
N MET A 471 -18.37 -17.53 6.75
CA MET A 471 -17.92 -17.88 8.08
C MET A 471 -18.60 -16.98 9.13
N PRO A 472 -18.92 -17.52 10.34
CA PRO A 472 -19.42 -16.68 11.42
C PRO A 472 -18.39 -15.61 11.80
N ARG A 473 -18.82 -14.35 11.80
CA ARG A 473 -17.95 -13.26 12.29
C ARG A 473 -17.84 -13.29 13.80
N PRO A 474 -16.64 -13.07 14.37
CA PRO A 474 -16.51 -12.84 15.81
C PRO A 474 -17.33 -11.61 16.21
N ALA A 475 -18.00 -11.68 17.36
CA ALA A 475 -18.71 -10.52 17.90
C ALA A 475 -17.71 -9.42 18.26
N THR A 476 -17.88 -8.23 17.68
CA THR A 476 -17.07 -7.05 18.03
C THR A 476 -17.45 -6.59 19.44
N SER A 477 -16.49 -6.61 20.37
CA SER A 477 -16.69 -6.06 21.71
C SER A 477 -16.71 -4.52 21.64
N SER A 478 -17.73 -3.90 22.22
CA SER A 478 -17.75 -2.45 22.39
C SER A 478 -16.75 -2.05 23.48
N PRO A 479 -15.88 -1.05 23.26
CA PRO A 479 -14.91 -0.65 24.26
C PRO A 479 -15.58 0.09 25.42
N SER A 480 -15.08 -0.14 26.64
CA SER A 480 -15.34 0.77 27.74
C SER A 480 -14.48 2.03 27.56
N PRO A 481 -15.04 3.23 27.68
CA PRO A 481 -14.26 4.46 27.55
C PRO A 481 -13.20 4.52 28.64
N THR A 482 -11.94 4.65 28.27
CA THR A 482 -10.83 4.89 29.20
C THR A 482 -10.85 6.36 29.61
N ARG A 483 -10.94 6.63 30.92
CA ARG A 483 -10.88 8.00 31.47
C ARG A 483 -9.47 8.28 31.97
N LEU A 484 -8.92 9.41 31.55
CA LEU A 484 -7.64 9.92 32.07
C LEU A 484 -7.91 10.79 33.30
N GLU A 485 -7.52 10.30 34.49
CA GLU A 485 -7.86 10.95 35.77
C GLU A 485 -6.72 11.79 36.35
N ASP A 486 -5.46 11.47 36.05
CA ASP A 486 -4.26 12.16 36.53
C ASP A 486 -3.68 13.11 35.47
N ALA A 487 -3.43 14.38 35.79
CA ALA A 487 -2.88 15.37 34.87
C ALA A 487 -1.48 14.99 34.36
N LYS A 488 -0.59 14.42 35.18
CA LYS A 488 0.76 13.97 34.77
C LYS A 488 0.67 12.78 33.81
N THR A 489 -0.21 11.85 34.09
CA THR A 489 -0.47 10.69 33.23
C THR A 489 -1.08 11.15 31.89
N ARG A 490 -1.99 12.14 31.93
CA ARG A 490 -2.61 12.73 30.74
C ARG A 490 -1.56 13.40 29.84
N ASP A 491 -0.70 14.26 30.40
CA ASP A 491 0.33 14.96 29.62
C ASP A 491 1.31 13.97 28.97
N ALA A 492 1.71 12.92 29.69
CA ALA A 492 2.59 11.88 29.15
C ALA A 492 1.91 11.09 28.02
N GLN A 493 0.63 10.77 28.17
CA GLN A 493 -0.17 10.04 27.17
C GLN A 493 -0.45 10.91 25.92
N LEU A 494 -0.74 12.21 26.10
CA LEU A 494 -0.88 13.14 24.98
C LEU A 494 0.43 13.29 24.19
N ALA A 495 1.56 13.44 24.90
CA ALA A 495 2.86 13.48 24.24
C ALA A 495 3.22 12.17 23.52
N ALA A 496 2.78 11.03 24.03
CA ALA A 496 2.91 9.75 23.33
C ALA A 496 2.01 9.70 22.09
N ALA A 497 0.77 10.15 22.18
CA ALA A 497 -0.18 10.23 21.07
C ALA A 497 0.33 11.15 19.94
N GLU A 498 0.88 12.32 20.28
CA GLU A 498 1.53 13.22 19.31
C GLU A 498 2.64 12.50 18.54
N ARG A 499 3.52 11.77 19.23
CA ARG A 499 4.58 10.97 18.59
C ARG A 499 4.04 9.84 17.73
N GLN A 500 2.98 9.16 18.16
CA GLN A 500 2.35 8.08 17.41
C GLN A 500 1.76 8.59 16.10
N VAL A 501 0.95 9.64 16.15
CA VAL A 501 0.35 10.24 14.95
C VAL A 501 1.41 10.80 14.00
N GLN A 502 2.48 11.42 14.55
CA GLN A 502 3.58 11.87 13.72
C GLN A 502 4.29 10.69 13.01
N ARG A 503 4.50 9.55 13.68
CA ARG A 503 5.04 8.35 13.03
C ARG A 503 4.14 7.84 11.91
N VAL A 504 2.82 7.86 12.11
CA VAL A 504 1.84 7.47 11.08
C VAL A 504 1.89 8.42 9.88
N ALA A 505 1.98 9.73 10.11
CA ALA A 505 2.15 10.72 9.06
C ALA A 505 3.47 10.49 8.30
N ASP A 506 4.57 10.27 9.00
CA ASP A 506 5.89 9.99 8.43
C ASP A 506 5.89 8.68 7.62
N PHE A 507 5.22 7.64 8.13
CA PHE A 507 5.02 6.39 7.40
C PHE A 507 4.32 6.63 6.05
N ASN A 508 3.22 7.40 6.05
CA ASN A 508 2.46 7.69 4.84
C ASN A 508 3.27 8.54 3.84
N GLU A 509 4.06 9.51 4.32
CA GLU A 509 4.94 10.31 3.45
C GLU A 509 6.06 9.46 2.82
N ILE A 510 6.67 8.54 3.57
CA ILE A 510 7.69 7.62 3.07
C ILE A 510 7.10 6.64 2.05
N ASP A 511 5.91 6.11 2.28
CA ASP A 511 5.18 5.25 1.34
C ASP A 511 4.87 5.99 0.03
N ASN A 512 4.39 7.23 0.12
CA ASN A 512 4.19 8.12 -1.03
C ASN A 512 5.50 8.41 -1.78
N LEU A 513 6.60 8.66 -1.07
CA LEU A 513 7.92 8.93 -1.66
C LEU A 513 8.43 7.73 -2.45
N GLN A 514 8.36 6.51 -1.86
CA GLN A 514 8.76 5.27 -2.52
C GLN A 514 7.90 5.00 -3.75
N SER A 515 6.60 5.21 -3.66
CA SER A 515 5.66 5.06 -4.77
C SER A 515 5.94 6.05 -5.89
N ALA A 516 6.21 7.32 -5.57
CA ALA A 516 6.55 8.37 -6.54
C ALA A 516 7.87 8.06 -7.27
N TYR A 517 8.89 7.54 -6.55
CA TYR A 517 10.13 7.06 -7.16
C TYR A 517 9.85 6.02 -8.27
N GLY A 518 8.97 5.06 -8.02
CA GLY A 518 8.60 4.06 -9.01
C GLY A 518 7.95 4.68 -10.26
N TYR A 519 7.03 5.62 -10.08
CA TYR A 519 6.39 6.34 -11.19
C TYR A 519 7.36 7.21 -11.99
N TYR A 520 8.31 7.87 -11.34
CA TYR A 520 9.35 8.64 -12.03
C TYR A 520 10.32 7.74 -12.79
N SER A 521 10.71 6.61 -12.19
CA SER A 521 11.59 5.61 -12.82
C SER A 521 10.98 5.00 -14.07
N GLU A 522 9.67 4.74 -14.07
CA GLU A 522 8.95 4.21 -15.23
C GLU A 522 9.08 5.09 -16.47
N LYS A 523 9.02 6.38 -16.29
CA LYS A 523 9.05 7.38 -17.37
C LYS A 523 10.42 8.05 -17.54
N SER A 524 11.45 7.49 -16.90
CA SER A 524 12.82 8.02 -16.94
C SER A 524 12.92 9.51 -16.60
N LEU A 525 12.12 9.97 -15.61
CA LEU A 525 12.13 11.34 -15.12
C LEU A 525 13.31 11.52 -14.14
N TRP A 526 14.53 11.50 -14.68
CA TRP A 526 15.77 11.39 -13.90
C TRP A 526 16.00 12.58 -12.98
N SER A 527 15.66 13.78 -13.43
CA SER A 527 15.74 15.01 -12.63
C SER A 527 14.77 14.96 -11.45
N ASP A 528 13.55 14.45 -11.65
CA ASP A 528 12.58 14.25 -10.57
C ASP A 528 13.05 13.22 -9.56
N ILE A 529 13.68 12.13 -10.01
CA ILE A 529 14.27 11.13 -9.11
C ILE A 529 15.42 11.75 -8.31
N ALA A 530 16.35 12.46 -8.95
CA ALA A 530 17.47 13.07 -8.27
C ALA A 530 17.03 14.03 -7.16
N ALA A 531 15.92 14.75 -7.35
CA ALA A 531 15.34 15.66 -6.36
C ALA A 531 14.82 14.95 -5.09
N LEU A 532 14.57 13.64 -5.14
CA LEU A 532 14.16 12.85 -3.97
C LEU A 532 15.32 12.52 -3.02
N PHE A 533 16.58 12.81 -3.39
CA PHE A 533 17.75 12.48 -2.59
C PHE A 533 18.24 13.67 -1.77
N THR A 534 19.01 13.38 -0.73
CA THR A 534 19.78 14.38 0.04
C THR A 534 21.00 14.86 -0.76
N ASP A 535 21.64 15.94 -0.32
CA ASP A 535 22.86 16.46 -0.94
C ASP A 535 24.05 15.50 -0.86
N ASP A 536 24.02 14.53 0.07
CA ASP A 536 24.98 13.44 0.19
C ASP A 536 24.39 12.06 -0.22
N GLY A 537 23.20 12.06 -0.81
CA GLY A 537 22.45 10.85 -1.14
C GLY A 537 23.11 9.98 -2.21
N VAL A 538 22.90 8.67 -2.13
CA VAL A 538 23.49 7.66 -3.03
C VAL A 538 22.41 6.72 -3.55
N LEU A 539 22.43 6.47 -4.87
CA LEU A 539 21.66 5.41 -5.51
C LEU A 539 22.58 4.21 -5.78
N GLU A 540 22.20 3.04 -5.31
CA GLU A 540 22.95 1.79 -5.46
C GLU A 540 22.07 0.71 -6.08
N ILE A 541 22.58 0.02 -7.11
CA ILE A 541 21.92 -1.10 -7.79
C ILE A 541 22.93 -2.24 -7.93
N ASP A 542 22.69 -3.39 -7.29
CA ASP A 542 23.50 -4.61 -7.35
C ASP A 542 25.01 -4.36 -7.11
N GLY A 543 25.34 -3.50 -6.16
CA GLY A 543 26.72 -3.16 -5.82
C GLY A 543 27.37 -2.07 -6.71
N THR A 544 26.68 -1.60 -7.75
CA THR A 544 27.08 -0.41 -8.51
C THR A 544 26.37 0.82 -7.93
N HIS A 545 27.10 1.89 -7.67
CA HIS A 545 26.54 3.07 -7.01
C HIS A 545 26.86 4.37 -7.74
N SER A 546 25.99 5.36 -7.55
CA SER A 546 26.20 6.73 -8.00
C SER A 546 27.29 7.43 -7.18
N ASN A 547 27.85 8.50 -7.70
CA ASN A 547 28.45 9.53 -6.87
C ASN A 547 27.40 10.16 -5.95
N LYS A 548 27.85 10.82 -4.88
CA LYS A 548 26.97 11.47 -3.91
C LYS A 548 26.22 12.67 -4.49
N GLY A 549 25.00 12.86 -4.00
CA GLY A 549 24.15 14.00 -4.24
C GLY A 549 23.43 14.00 -5.57
N HIS A 550 22.60 15.00 -5.78
CA HIS A 550 21.69 15.12 -6.92
C HIS A 550 22.37 14.94 -8.27
N ASN A 551 23.50 15.62 -8.50
CA ASN A 551 24.26 15.51 -9.75
C ASN A 551 24.88 14.12 -9.94
N GLY A 552 25.32 13.48 -8.87
CA GLY A 552 25.86 12.12 -8.92
C GLY A 552 24.80 11.10 -9.28
N VAL A 553 23.64 11.19 -8.65
CA VAL A 553 22.47 10.35 -8.93
C VAL A 553 21.97 10.58 -10.37
N LEU A 554 21.84 11.85 -10.79
CA LEU A 554 21.40 12.20 -12.13
C LEU A 554 22.34 11.66 -13.21
N THR A 555 23.66 11.78 -13.01
CA THR A 555 24.67 11.24 -13.94
C THR A 555 24.58 9.72 -14.03
N PHE A 556 24.42 9.04 -12.90
CA PHE A 556 24.26 7.58 -12.84
C PHE A 556 23.01 7.11 -13.61
N LEU A 557 21.89 7.80 -13.44
CA LEU A 557 20.64 7.48 -14.11
C LEU A 557 20.72 7.73 -15.62
N LYS A 558 21.33 8.85 -16.05
CA LYS A 558 21.55 9.18 -17.48
C LYS A 558 22.46 8.18 -18.19
N ALA A 559 23.34 7.49 -17.47
CA ALA A 559 24.14 6.39 -18.03
C ALA A 559 23.28 5.17 -18.42
N SER A 560 22.08 5.01 -17.82
CA SER A 560 21.12 3.95 -18.17
C SER A 560 20.25 4.29 -19.38
N GLY A 561 20.22 5.54 -19.81
CA GLY A 561 19.45 6.02 -20.96
C GLY A 561 19.07 7.50 -20.86
N PRO A 562 18.53 8.07 -21.94
CA PRO A 562 18.14 9.48 -21.97
C PRO A 562 17.00 9.77 -20.97
N GLU A 563 16.94 11.02 -20.52
CA GLU A 563 15.88 11.51 -19.68
C GLU A 563 14.57 11.65 -20.46
N GLY A 564 13.46 11.32 -19.80
CA GLY A 564 12.11 11.35 -20.36
C GLY A 564 11.69 10.03 -21.02
N PRO A 565 10.38 9.87 -21.29
CA PRO A 565 9.84 8.64 -21.85
C PRO A 565 10.32 8.41 -23.28
N GLN A 566 10.65 7.16 -23.59
CA GLN A 566 11.15 6.75 -24.91
C GLN A 566 10.12 5.91 -25.65
N LYS A 567 9.88 6.21 -26.94
CA LYS A 567 8.92 5.47 -27.77
C LYS A 567 9.26 3.98 -27.83
N GLY A 568 8.25 3.15 -27.55
CA GLY A 568 8.36 1.70 -27.57
C GLY A 568 9.06 1.09 -26.35
N VAL A 569 9.60 1.90 -25.43
CA VAL A 569 10.20 1.40 -24.18
C VAL A 569 9.11 1.13 -23.16
N LEU A 570 9.17 -0.03 -22.53
CA LEU A 570 8.38 -0.37 -21.34
C LEU A 570 9.32 -0.59 -20.16
N ASN A 571 9.07 0.10 -19.07
CA ASN A 571 9.81 -0.01 -17.83
C ASN A 571 8.89 0.22 -16.61
N SER A 572 7.80 -0.56 -16.52
CA SER A 572 6.93 -0.47 -15.32
C SER A 572 7.66 -0.94 -14.08
N GLN A 573 7.61 -0.09 -13.05
CA GLN A 573 8.34 -0.26 -11.78
C GLN A 573 7.35 -0.24 -10.60
N LEU A 574 6.79 -1.39 -10.27
CA LEU A 574 5.81 -1.50 -9.19
C LEU A 574 6.52 -1.55 -7.84
N GLN A 575 6.23 -0.56 -7.00
CA GLN A 575 6.74 -0.46 -5.62
C GLN A 575 5.71 -1.05 -4.67
N LEU A 576 6.05 -2.16 -4.01
CA LEU A 576 5.07 -3.00 -3.32
C LEU A 576 5.54 -3.34 -1.90
N GLN A 577 4.59 -3.70 -1.03
CA GLN A 577 4.82 -4.34 0.26
C GLN A 577 5.85 -3.60 1.16
N PRO A 578 5.69 -2.28 1.43
CA PRO A 578 6.66 -1.53 2.20
C PRO A 578 6.61 -1.89 3.69
N VAL A 579 7.75 -2.26 4.29
CA VAL A 579 7.97 -2.33 5.76
C VAL A 579 8.77 -1.09 6.14
N ILE A 580 8.17 -0.21 6.93
CA ILE A 580 8.72 1.12 7.24
C ILE A 580 8.91 1.24 8.75
N HIS A 581 10.12 1.62 9.16
CA HIS A 581 10.44 1.94 10.54
C HIS A 581 11.00 3.36 10.63
N VAL A 582 10.26 4.22 11.32
CA VAL A 582 10.67 5.58 11.66
C VAL A 582 11.39 5.55 13.01
N ALA A 583 12.57 6.15 13.09
CA ALA A 583 13.31 6.26 14.35
C ALA A 583 12.54 7.09 15.39
N ALA A 584 12.82 6.85 16.66
CA ALA A 584 12.12 7.49 17.78
C ALA A 584 12.22 9.03 17.79
N ASP A 585 13.28 9.58 17.17
CA ASP A 585 13.49 11.02 17.02
C ASP A 585 12.71 11.65 15.84
N GLY A 586 12.05 10.83 15.00
CA GLY A 586 11.31 11.27 13.81
C GLY A 586 12.19 11.89 12.71
N ARG A 587 13.51 11.67 12.72
CA ARG A 587 14.46 12.31 11.79
C ARG A 587 15.07 11.36 10.78
N SER A 588 15.04 10.06 11.05
CA SER A 588 15.53 9.02 10.16
C SER A 588 14.53 7.89 10.06
N ALA A 589 14.58 7.17 8.94
CA ALA A 589 13.74 6.00 8.72
C ALA A 589 14.45 4.98 7.84
N LYS A 590 13.96 3.75 7.90
CA LYS A 590 14.35 2.67 7.00
C LYS A 590 13.11 2.10 6.34
N ILE A 591 13.22 1.75 5.06
CA ILE A 591 12.17 1.09 4.31
C ILE A 591 12.73 -0.12 3.57
N ARG A 592 12.07 -1.25 3.73
CA ARG A 592 12.15 -2.40 2.81
C ARG A 592 10.93 -2.35 1.90
N SER A 593 11.12 -2.44 0.60
CA SER A 593 10.02 -2.59 -0.35
C SER A 593 10.38 -3.55 -1.46
N ARG A 594 9.37 -4.09 -2.11
CA ARG A 594 9.51 -5.01 -3.23
C ARG A 594 9.40 -4.26 -4.56
N LEU A 595 10.23 -4.65 -5.51
CA LEU A 595 10.08 -4.33 -6.92
C LEU A 595 9.44 -5.52 -7.65
N LEU A 596 8.34 -5.28 -8.36
CA LEU A 596 7.92 -6.12 -9.48
C LEU A 596 8.07 -5.27 -10.74
N GLN A 597 8.74 -5.81 -11.75
CA GLN A 597 9.11 -5.06 -12.94
C GLN A 597 8.58 -5.74 -14.21
N LEU A 598 7.95 -4.94 -15.06
CA LEU A 598 7.50 -5.32 -16.39
C LEU A 598 8.30 -4.50 -17.39
N THR A 599 9.16 -5.16 -18.15
CA THR A 599 10.04 -4.48 -19.11
C THR A 599 10.03 -5.15 -20.46
N ARG A 600 10.65 -4.50 -21.43
CA ARG A 600 11.06 -5.08 -22.71
C ARG A 600 12.55 -4.86 -22.93
N ASP A 601 13.20 -5.81 -23.58
CA ASP A 601 14.58 -5.62 -24.05
C ASP A 601 14.64 -4.73 -25.31
N ALA A 602 15.84 -4.44 -25.78
CA ALA A 602 16.06 -3.63 -26.99
C ALA A 602 15.44 -4.23 -28.27
N ARG A 603 15.13 -5.53 -28.27
CA ARG A 603 14.45 -6.24 -29.35
C ARG A 603 12.92 -6.27 -29.17
N GLY A 604 12.39 -5.63 -28.14
CA GLY A 604 10.97 -5.60 -27.83
C GLY A 604 10.43 -6.86 -27.13
N ARG A 605 11.30 -7.79 -26.71
CA ARG A 605 10.88 -9.02 -26.00
C ARG A 605 10.47 -8.69 -24.58
N PRO A 606 9.27 -9.10 -24.13
CA PRO A 606 8.81 -8.83 -22.79
C PRO A 606 9.60 -9.63 -21.75
N MET A 607 9.82 -9.01 -20.58
CA MET A 607 10.55 -9.57 -19.45
C MET A 607 9.83 -9.28 -18.13
N TRP A 608 9.89 -10.23 -17.23
CA TRP A 608 9.64 -10.04 -15.81
C TRP A 608 10.93 -9.70 -15.07
N GLY A 609 10.83 -8.89 -14.01
CA GLY A 609 11.91 -8.66 -13.08
C GLY A 609 11.40 -8.50 -11.65
N ALA A 610 12.21 -8.85 -10.69
CA ALA A 610 11.93 -8.65 -9.29
C ALA A 610 13.17 -8.18 -8.53
N GLY A 611 12.93 -7.53 -7.40
CA GLY A 611 14.00 -7.05 -6.53
C GLY A 611 13.48 -6.59 -5.18
N ILE A 612 14.40 -6.30 -4.29
CA ILE A 612 14.14 -5.79 -2.97
C ILE A 612 14.91 -4.48 -2.79
N TYR A 613 14.23 -3.46 -2.35
CA TYR A 613 14.83 -2.23 -1.85
C TYR A 613 15.08 -2.32 -0.35
N GLU A 614 16.24 -1.84 0.08
CA GLU A 614 16.58 -1.52 1.48
C GLU A 614 17.15 -0.10 1.51
N ASN A 615 16.30 0.83 1.90
CA ASN A 615 16.61 2.25 1.78
C ASN A 615 16.74 2.91 3.15
N ASP A 616 17.66 3.86 3.24
CA ASP A 616 17.83 4.75 4.38
C ASP A 616 17.31 6.14 4.00
N LEU A 617 16.46 6.71 4.86
CA LEU A 617 15.86 8.03 4.68
C LEU A 617 16.16 8.95 5.84
N VAL A 618 16.16 10.25 5.55
CA VAL A 618 16.27 11.31 6.54
C VAL A 618 15.26 12.42 6.26
N LYS A 619 14.85 13.11 7.31
CA LYS A 619 13.91 14.23 7.24
C LYS A 619 14.67 15.55 7.27
N GLU A 620 14.73 16.25 6.12
CA GLU A 620 15.40 17.54 5.96
C GLU A 620 14.38 18.65 5.70
N GLY A 621 14.42 19.71 6.51
CA GLY A 621 13.49 20.82 6.36
C GLY A 621 12.01 20.44 6.47
N GLY A 622 11.70 19.32 7.11
CA GLY A 622 10.35 18.76 7.25
C GLY A 622 9.93 17.83 6.12
N THR A 623 10.81 17.51 5.17
CA THR A 623 10.54 16.64 4.01
C THR A 623 11.42 15.39 4.07
N TRP A 624 10.84 14.22 3.80
CA TRP A 624 11.59 12.97 3.71
C TRP A 624 12.34 12.87 2.39
N LYS A 625 13.60 12.41 2.45
CA LYS A 625 14.49 12.21 1.31
C LYS A 625 15.27 10.92 1.45
N PHE A 626 15.67 10.32 0.32
CA PHE A 626 16.59 9.20 0.31
C PHE A 626 18.01 9.67 0.62
N ARG A 627 18.59 9.16 1.68
CA ARG A 627 20.02 9.23 1.93
C ARG A 627 20.75 8.10 1.21
N ARG A 628 20.12 6.92 1.17
CA ARG A 628 20.56 5.77 0.39
C ARG A 628 19.35 5.05 -0.16
N LEU A 629 19.32 4.85 -1.46
CA LEU A 629 18.40 3.92 -2.10
C LEU A 629 19.21 2.75 -2.63
N HIS A 630 18.91 1.54 -2.12
CA HIS A 630 19.66 0.34 -2.50
C HIS A 630 18.71 -0.73 -3.03
N LEU A 631 18.85 -1.05 -4.32
CA LEU A 631 18.11 -2.11 -5.00
C LEU A 631 18.97 -3.37 -5.13
N TYR A 632 18.47 -4.46 -4.59
CA TYR A 632 18.95 -5.82 -4.83
C TYR A 632 18.01 -6.49 -5.83
N ARG A 633 18.41 -6.65 -7.09
CA ARG A 633 17.63 -7.41 -8.06
C ARG A 633 17.76 -8.89 -7.75
N THR A 634 16.64 -9.60 -7.69
CA THR A 634 16.61 -11.02 -7.33
C THR A 634 16.54 -11.94 -8.55
N TRP A 635 15.78 -11.51 -9.58
CA TRP A 635 15.72 -12.21 -10.85
C TRP A 635 15.16 -11.28 -11.94
N LYS A 636 15.52 -11.58 -13.20
CA LYS A 636 14.95 -10.96 -14.41
C LYS A 636 15.00 -11.96 -15.54
N VAL A 637 13.85 -12.32 -16.10
CA VAL A 637 13.71 -13.40 -17.07
C VAL A 637 12.81 -13.00 -18.22
N TYR A 638 13.00 -13.60 -19.39
CA TYR A 638 12.06 -13.42 -20.50
C TYR A 638 10.69 -13.98 -20.13
N TYR A 639 9.66 -13.26 -20.56
CA TYR A 639 8.28 -13.64 -20.29
C TYR A 639 7.97 -15.06 -20.76
N LYS A 640 8.37 -15.42 -22.00
CA LYS A 640 8.14 -16.74 -22.59
C LYS A 640 8.89 -17.89 -21.91
N SER A 641 10.10 -17.63 -21.42
CA SER A 641 10.85 -18.64 -20.68
C SER A 641 10.26 -18.85 -19.29
N GLY A 642 9.59 -17.83 -18.76
CA GLY A 642 9.09 -17.82 -17.40
C GLY A 642 10.21 -17.90 -16.35
N TRP A 643 9.83 -17.93 -15.11
CA TRP A 643 10.74 -17.97 -13.96
C TRP A 643 11.12 -19.40 -13.54
N ALA A 644 10.40 -20.42 -14.01
CA ALA A 644 10.63 -21.81 -13.62
C ALA A 644 11.77 -22.47 -14.40
N SER A 645 11.95 -22.08 -15.67
CA SER A 645 12.95 -22.64 -16.57
C SER A 645 13.71 -21.55 -17.33
N PRO A 646 14.30 -20.56 -16.62
CA PRO A 646 15.01 -19.48 -17.28
C PRO A 646 16.26 -20.02 -17.99
N SER A 647 16.48 -19.58 -19.22
CA SER A 647 17.73 -19.87 -19.94
C SER A 647 18.77 -18.78 -19.66
N PRO A 648 20.07 -19.10 -19.67
CA PRO A 648 21.15 -18.12 -19.42
C PRO A 648 21.42 -17.24 -20.66
N ASP A 649 20.38 -16.53 -21.15
CA ASP A 649 20.52 -15.60 -22.27
C ASP A 649 20.95 -14.22 -21.80
N GLU A 650 21.54 -13.43 -22.72
CA GLU A 650 21.95 -12.05 -22.45
C GLU A 650 20.78 -11.18 -21.98
N GLY A 651 21.01 -10.39 -20.93
CA GLY A 651 20.03 -9.48 -20.34
C GLY A 651 19.12 -10.11 -19.28
N GLN A 652 19.24 -11.40 -19.00
CA GLN A 652 18.58 -12.08 -17.89
C GLN A 652 19.43 -12.05 -16.61
N LEU A 653 18.75 -12.09 -15.47
CA LEU A 653 19.33 -12.36 -14.15
C LEU A 653 18.61 -13.59 -13.61
N LEU A 654 19.34 -14.68 -13.46
CA LEU A 654 18.78 -15.93 -12.94
C LEU A 654 18.39 -15.79 -11.46
N PRO A 655 17.37 -16.53 -10.99
CA PRO A 655 16.95 -16.50 -9.60
C PRO A 655 18.12 -16.77 -8.63
N THR A 656 18.31 -15.89 -7.68
CA THR A 656 19.39 -15.95 -6.71
C THR A 656 18.91 -16.42 -5.35
N ARG A 657 19.78 -17.18 -4.64
CA ARG A 657 19.56 -17.58 -3.25
C ARG A 657 19.86 -16.46 -2.26
N VAL A 658 20.44 -15.35 -2.71
CA VAL A 658 20.84 -14.25 -1.83
C VAL A 658 19.60 -13.66 -1.19
N THR A 659 19.61 -13.60 0.12
CA THR A 659 18.61 -12.88 0.91
C THR A 659 19.17 -11.49 1.20
N PRO A 660 18.58 -10.42 0.63
CA PRO A 660 18.98 -9.07 1.00
C PRO A 660 18.84 -8.86 2.51
N PRO A 661 19.75 -8.13 3.16
CA PRO A 661 19.71 -7.94 4.60
C PRO A 661 18.41 -7.28 5.03
N PHE A 662 17.84 -7.73 6.15
CA PHE A 662 16.69 -7.08 6.76
C PHE A 662 17.15 -5.96 7.69
N HIS A 663 16.54 -4.77 7.63
CA HIS A 663 16.79 -3.70 8.59
C HIS A 663 16.05 -3.93 9.92
N TYR A 664 15.27 -5.00 10.03
CA TYR A 664 14.54 -5.42 11.24
C TYR A 664 14.82 -6.89 11.53
N ARG A 665 14.64 -7.31 12.77
CA ARG A 665 14.73 -8.72 13.20
C ARG A 665 13.34 -9.33 13.45
N HIS A 666 12.47 -8.56 14.11
CA HIS A 666 11.03 -8.76 14.22
C HIS A 666 10.41 -7.38 14.18
N PRO A 667 9.44 -7.14 13.31
CA PRO A 667 8.80 -5.84 13.18
C PRO A 667 7.92 -5.49 14.38
#